data_f32760330eac465b2dd4b408e6919a2a
#
_entry.id   f32760330eac465b2dd4b408e6919a2a
#
_cell.length_a   1.000
_cell.length_b   1.000
_cell.length_c   1.000
_cell.angle_alpha   90.00
_cell.angle_beta   90.00
_cell.angle_gamma   90.00
#
_symmetry.space_group_name_H-M   'P 1'
#
loop_
_entity.id
_entity.type
_entity.pdbx_description
1 polymer ?
#
loop_
_entity_poly.entity_id
_entity_poly.type
_entity_poly.pdbx_seq_one_letter_code
_entity_poly.pdbx_strand_id
1 'polypeptide(L)'
;MPMGMLAKASLPCMHHRRLCQFFVLYRIRGLLPGKLTFINSIKQTRIMEKEILASVALACCCAGASAQTVPADSTQTAPAASDSIYRQMELGGVTVEGRTAIQKGDYTAYMPTQRQVDAANSGIGLLANMMIPKLTVDRVSGTVKNANNTAPTIYIDNRKADAMEADRLRPKDIVRVEYYDQPSDEFPGEQSVLNFITRKYGRGGYVDVRTSTTFHPGLNVGGYSAQVGFDMNKMNITLLAGTDFDREDAVGTSGTEHYAFDAPFTKQTTATYGLTKQRNYYGKMRMTYRTDKTTAYADIGLGWGETPTDRHSTLVVYSPQAYPDAMATTTTQSRNATPQATLFMETRPGKGQTLRVQANYAYGNNTYRRDYTEGGLTPVITDTKEIRNNFDAHVKYTADLRHNNSVTLFIWGFNTWSKADYIGTIDAGQEIQDGGLQLLPMYTHTFAKKLRIGIQPGLYWERYYIKGIGATRKIQGRPTISTSYSINSKNSLYANWSMGTSVPTMDLYNNTEQRVNQYTIKRGNPNLEIEKLHFVDIGYSLALKNVNLSLFGDYFIAADLTKDFYTTEGETMVSTYMSDGALHSCIAGGAVAWSLLNRSLQLSGQLMYKGQRLTGVYSAHNDRMLFSLSTNYYIKNFTLTAMYYSKMSELSGSQWNETPAQYYFTASWHHKGLYAEIGCQRIFDKDYKKRQWFDFGTYSYDRATVYNNMCSAWLKISYSFDFGRKKVERTELEVDRGSSGIMKM
;
A
#
# COMPACT_ATOMS: atom_id res chain seq x y z
N MET A 1 -30.22 48.23 29.18
CA MET A 1 -29.76 49.65 29.34
C MET A 1 -28.79 49.74 30.52
N PRO A 2 -27.72 50.54 30.49
CA PRO A 2 -27.02 51.18 29.37
C PRO A 2 -25.56 50.69 29.24
N MET A 3 -24.92 50.76 28.08
CA MET A 3 -24.06 51.80 27.51
C MET A 3 -22.85 52.16 28.40
N GLY A 4 -21.64 52.08 27.94
CA GLY A 4 -20.80 52.62 26.94
C GLY A 4 -19.36 52.45 27.44
N MET A 5 -18.28 52.52 26.84
CA MET A 5 -17.67 53.50 25.98
C MET A 5 -16.34 52.97 25.43
N LEU A 6 -16.03 53.39 24.25
CA LEU A 6 -14.74 53.27 23.53
C LEU A 6 -13.58 53.93 24.25
N ALA A 7 -12.39 53.33 24.10
CA ALA A 7 -11.17 54.08 23.96
C ALA A 7 -10.13 53.35 23.09
N LYS A 8 -9.69 54.05 22.05
CA LYS A 8 -8.52 53.74 21.18
C LYS A 8 -7.22 53.94 21.94
N ALA A 9 -6.25 53.08 21.75
CA ALA A 9 -4.84 53.49 21.81
C ALA A 9 -3.94 52.48 21.04
N SER A 10 -3.19 53.04 20.17
CA SER A 10 -2.08 52.69 19.30
C SER A 10 -1.11 51.58 19.75
N LEU A 11 -0.68 50.78 18.74
CA LEU A 11 0.54 49.94 18.74
C LEU A 11 1.82 50.70 18.98
N PRO A 12 2.85 50.01 19.53
CA PRO A 12 3.98 49.77 18.69
C PRO A 12 4.51 48.30 18.70
N CYS A 13 5.15 47.97 17.62
CA CYS A 13 5.93 46.78 17.30
C CYS A 13 6.94 46.39 18.37
N MET A 14 6.96 45.11 18.81
CA MET A 14 8.21 44.41 19.20
C MET A 14 8.01 42.91 19.38
N HIS A 15 8.88 42.16 18.66
CA HIS A 15 9.44 40.83 18.94
C HIS A 15 8.56 39.58 18.92
N HIS A 16 8.64 38.91 17.79
CA HIS A 16 8.42 37.50 17.55
C HIS A 16 9.27 36.57 18.46
N ARG A 17 8.82 36.28 19.67
CA ARG A 17 9.41 35.19 20.48
C ARG A 17 8.52 34.61 21.59
N ARG A 18 7.22 34.92 21.65
CA ARG A 18 6.37 34.45 22.77
C ARG A 18 5.06 33.75 22.41
N LEU A 19 4.83 33.38 21.15
CA LEU A 19 3.57 32.67 20.77
C LEU A 19 3.61 31.13 20.91
N CYS A 20 4.79 30.54 21.08
CA CYS A 20 4.90 29.07 21.30
C CYS A 20 4.79 28.61 22.76
N GLN A 21 4.75 29.54 23.73
CA GLN A 21 4.68 29.15 25.13
C GLN A 21 3.27 29.17 25.76
N PHE A 22 2.27 29.73 25.10
CA PHE A 22 0.95 29.90 25.70
C PHE A 22 0.00 28.68 25.56
N PHE A 23 0.29 27.74 24.66
CA PHE A 23 -0.57 26.54 24.48
C PHE A 23 -0.21 25.35 25.36
N VAL A 24 0.94 25.37 26.06
CA VAL A 24 1.41 24.26 26.91
C VAL A 24 1.02 24.43 28.39
N LEU A 25 0.61 25.62 28.82
CA LEU A 25 0.43 25.91 30.25
C LEU A 25 -0.99 25.77 30.82
N TYR A 26 -2.00 25.43 30.01
CA TYR A 26 -3.39 25.36 30.52
C TYR A 26 -3.87 23.94 30.91
N ARG A 27 -2.98 22.92 30.90
CA ARG A 27 -3.39 21.53 31.23
C ARG A 27 -2.63 20.87 32.40
N ILE A 28 -1.93 21.63 33.23
CA ILE A 28 -1.26 21.10 34.41
C ILE A 28 -1.76 21.81 35.68
N ARG A 29 -3.02 21.56 36.04
CA ARG A 29 -3.49 21.70 37.43
C ARG A 29 -4.56 20.66 37.71
N GLY A 30 -4.11 19.54 38.20
CA GLY A 30 -4.95 18.49 38.78
C GLY A 30 -4.38 17.11 38.57
N LEU A 31 -3.51 16.69 39.44
CA LEU A 31 -3.29 15.34 39.99
C LEU A 31 -1.80 15.11 40.32
N LEU A 32 -1.51 15.02 41.59
CA LEU A 32 -0.25 14.56 42.21
C LEU A 32 -0.46 13.12 42.69
N PRO A 33 0.59 12.28 42.94
CA PRO A 33 2.04 12.42 42.79
C PRO A 33 2.72 11.23 42.03
N GLY A 34 3.78 11.55 41.23
CA GLY A 34 4.64 10.55 40.59
C GLY A 34 5.86 11.21 39.93
N LYS A 35 6.72 11.85 40.74
CA LYS A 35 7.66 12.88 40.28
C LYS A 35 9.00 12.41 39.72
N LEU A 36 9.29 11.15 39.45
CA LEU A 36 10.65 10.76 39.00
C LEU A 36 10.76 10.14 37.61
N THR A 37 9.70 9.58 37.05
CA THR A 37 9.75 8.91 35.71
C THR A 37 9.52 9.85 34.55
N PHE A 38 8.93 11.02 34.78
CA PHE A 38 8.55 11.98 33.72
C PHE A 38 9.73 12.83 33.21
N ILE A 39 10.74 13.05 34.06
CA ILE A 39 11.89 13.91 33.70
C ILE A 39 12.85 13.23 32.72
N ASN A 40 13.00 11.91 32.78
CA ASN A 40 13.84 11.16 31.84
C ASN A 40 13.23 11.01 30.44
N SER A 41 11.91 10.92 30.35
CA SER A 41 11.21 10.86 29.07
C SER A 41 11.28 12.20 28.31
N ILE A 42 11.13 13.33 29.01
CA ILE A 42 11.22 14.67 28.41
C ILE A 42 12.67 14.99 27.98
N LYS A 43 13.68 14.49 28.69
CA LYS A 43 15.09 14.66 28.28
C LYS A 43 15.43 13.86 27.02
N GLN A 44 14.95 12.62 26.87
CA GLN A 44 15.17 11.83 25.66
C GLN A 44 14.46 12.43 24.44
N THR A 45 13.22 12.91 24.58
CA THR A 45 12.49 13.56 23.49
C THR A 45 13.17 14.86 23.05
N ARG A 46 13.68 15.67 23.97
CA ARG A 46 14.41 16.90 23.65
C ARG A 46 15.79 16.67 23.01
N ILE A 47 16.45 15.56 23.30
CA ILE A 47 17.72 15.20 22.66
C ILE A 47 17.48 14.77 21.21
N MET A 48 16.46 13.95 20.95
CA MET A 48 16.06 13.55 19.59
C MET A 48 15.56 14.72 18.74
N GLU A 49 14.76 15.64 19.29
CA GLU A 49 14.34 16.85 18.57
C GLU A 49 15.52 17.74 18.17
N LYS A 50 16.55 17.82 19.00
CA LYS A 50 17.77 18.60 18.69
C LYS A 50 18.62 17.92 17.62
N GLU A 51 18.72 16.61 17.60
CA GLU A 51 19.49 15.87 16.58
C GLU A 51 18.78 15.86 15.23
N ILE A 52 17.45 15.78 15.20
CA ILE A 52 16.65 15.88 13.95
C ILE A 52 16.71 17.33 13.41
N LEU A 53 16.57 18.34 14.26
CA LEU A 53 16.72 19.74 13.85
C LEU A 53 18.16 20.07 13.41
N ALA A 54 19.18 19.48 14.03
CA ALA A 54 20.56 19.62 13.61
C ALA A 54 20.83 18.95 12.26
N SER A 55 20.23 17.79 11.99
CA SER A 55 20.36 17.07 10.71
C SER A 55 19.65 17.81 9.58
N VAL A 56 18.48 18.40 9.83
CA VAL A 56 17.75 19.24 8.86
C VAL A 56 18.48 20.57 8.64
N ALA A 57 19.06 21.18 9.69
CA ALA A 57 19.85 22.39 9.59
C ALA A 57 21.17 22.17 8.83
N LEU A 58 21.82 21.01 9.02
CA LEU A 58 23.04 20.64 8.28
C LEU A 58 22.74 20.41 6.79
N ALA A 59 21.61 19.83 6.44
CA ALA A 59 21.16 19.70 5.04
C ALA A 59 20.84 21.07 4.40
N CYS A 60 20.31 22.02 5.17
CA CYS A 60 20.06 23.39 4.71
C CYS A 60 21.34 24.23 4.58
N CYS A 61 22.34 24.03 5.45
CA CYS A 61 23.60 24.74 5.39
C CYS A 61 24.49 24.32 4.23
N CYS A 62 24.42 23.06 3.77
CA CYS A 62 25.14 22.61 2.58
C CYS A 62 24.56 23.16 1.27
N ALA A 63 23.31 23.64 1.25
CA ALA A 63 22.65 24.22 0.07
C ALA A 63 22.95 25.73 -0.12
N GLY A 64 23.57 26.39 0.88
CA GLY A 64 23.80 27.83 0.90
C GLY A 64 25.14 28.33 0.30
N ALA A 65 26.04 27.44 -0.06
CA ALA A 65 27.40 27.82 -0.46
C ALA A 65 27.70 27.54 -1.94
N SER A 66 27.03 28.19 -2.87
CA SER A 66 27.56 28.52 -4.20
C SER A 66 26.49 29.22 -5.08
N ALA A 67 26.27 30.50 -4.81
CA ALA A 67 25.64 31.39 -5.77
C ALA A 67 26.67 32.41 -6.24
N GLN A 68 27.46 32.07 -7.23
CA GLN A 68 28.19 33.04 -8.03
C GLN A 68 27.43 33.37 -9.31
N THR A 69 27.14 34.64 -9.48
CA THR A 69 26.52 35.24 -10.65
C THR A 69 27.52 35.37 -11.81
N VAL A 70 27.13 34.93 -13.00
CA VAL A 70 27.79 35.27 -14.28
C VAL A 70 26.72 35.65 -15.31
N PRO A 71 26.96 36.67 -16.15
CA PRO A 71 25.91 37.36 -16.92
C PRO A 71 25.42 36.59 -18.16
N ALA A 72 24.23 36.99 -18.61
CA ALA A 72 23.53 36.47 -19.77
C ALA A 72 24.22 36.83 -21.09
N ASP A 73 24.28 35.90 -22.01
CA ASP A 73 24.30 36.18 -23.44
C ASP A 73 23.34 35.28 -24.22
N SER A 74 22.69 35.93 -25.16
CA SER A 74 21.57 35.42 -25.95
C SER A 74 22.08 34.76 -27.24
N THR A 75 21.62 33.57 -27.57
CA THR A 75 21.33 33.19 -28.99
C THR A 75 20.46 31.94 -29.05
N GLN A 76 19.39 32.05 -29.83
CA GLN A 76 18.45 31.00 -30.20
C GLN A 76 19.09 30.03 -31.20
N THR A 77 18.85 28.74 -30.99
CA THR A 77 18.64 27.79 -32.11
C THR A 77 17.82 26.60 -31.60
N ALA A 78 16.73 26.31 -32.30
CA ALA A 78 15.84 25.20 -32.06
C ALA A 78 16.43 23.93 -32.69
N PRO A 79 16.21 22.75 -32.08
CA PRO A 79 16.25 21.49 -32.80
C PRO A 79 14.88 20.80 -32.90
N ALA A 80 14.82 20.04 -33.97
CA ALA A 80 13.70 19.42 -34.62
C ALA A 80 12.85 18.47 -33.79
N ALA A 81 11.62 18.33 -34.27
CA ALA A 81 10.53 17.56 -33.76
C ALA A 81 10.72 16.02 -33.84
N SER A 82 10.42 15.33 -32.76
CA SER A 82 9.77 14.02 -32.81
C SER A 82 9.10 13.75 -31.43
N ASP A 83 7.85 13.44 -31.46
CA ASP A 83 6.87 13.19 -30.39
C ASP A 83 5.92 14.35 -30.09
N SER A 84 5.27 14.85 -31.15
CA SER A 84 4.30 15.94 -31.09
C SER A 84 2.85 15.44 -31.09
N ILE A 85 2.41 14.61 -30.14
CA ILE A 85 0.96 14.34 -29.98
C ILE A 85 0.36 15.03 -28.76
N TYR A 86 1.16 15.60 -27.88
CA TYR A 86 0.69 16.27 -26.66
C TYR A 86 1.30 17.65 -26.42
N ARG A 87 1.39 18.48 -27.46
CA ARG A 87 1.59 19.92 -27.26
C ARG A 87 0.29 20.55 -26.82
N GLN A 88 0.23 20.97 -25.56
CA GLN A 88 -0.64 22.05 -25.13
C GLN A 88 -0.20 23.31 -25.88
N MET A 89 -0.85 23.64 -27.00
CA MET A 89 -0.67 24.93 -27.67
C MET A 89 -1.45 25.95 -26.83
N GLU A 90 -0.74 26.79 -26.09
CA GLU A 90 -1.28 28.07 -25.63
C GLU A 90 -1.41 28.99 -26.83
N LEU A 91 -2.53 28.93 -27.50
CA LEU A 91 -2.98 29.94 -28.46
C LEU A 91 -3.88 30.90 -27.70
N GLY A 92 -3.37 32.10 -27.42
CA GLY A 92 -4.09 33.29 -26.99
C GLY A 92 -5.45 33.08 -26.29
N GLY A 93 -5.47 32.73 -25.00
CA GLY A 93 -6.67 32.80 -24.17
C GLY A 93 -7.74 31.71 -24.34
N VAL A 94 -7.55 30.73 -25.21
CA VAL A 94 -8.46 29.57 -25.37
C VAL A 94 -7.77 28.31 -24.88
N THR A 95 -8.05 27.94 -23.66
CA THR A 95 -7.64 26.61 -23.14
C THR A 95 -8.50 25.56 -23.81
N VAL A 96 -7.97 24.85 -24.80
CA VAL A 96 -8.62 23.65 -25.35
C VAL A 96 -8.47 22.54 -24.33
N GLU A 97 -9.45 22.35 -23.47
CA GLU A 97 -9.50 21.23 -22.55
C GLU A 97 -9.66 19.92 -23.33
N GLY A 98 -8.58 19.17 -23.47
CA GLY A 98 -8.55 17.85 -24.08
C GLY A 98 -9.35 16.80 -23.29
N ARG A 99 -9.46 15.60 -23.82
CA ARG A 99 -10.04 14.46 -23.10
C ARG A 99 -9.17 14.11 -21.91
N THR A 100 -9.80 13.78 -20.78
CA THR A 100 -9.11 13.35 -19.55
C THR A 100 -8.81 11.84 -19.53
N ALA A 101 -9.42 11.06 -20.42
CA ALA A 101 -9.18 9.62 -20.56
C ALA A 101 -9.10 9.25 -22.03
N ILE A 102 -8.14 8.39 -22.39
CA ILE A 102 -7.94 7.86 -23.74
C ILE A 102 -7.68 6.38 -23.62
N GLN A 103 -8.52 5.57 -24.26
CA GLN A 103 -8.31 4.13 -24.35
C GLN A 103 -7.19 3.82 -25.35
N LYS A 104 -6.22 3.00 -24.94
CA LYS A 104 -5.08 2.57 -25.76
C LYS A 104 -4.85 1.06 -25.57
N GLY A 105 -5.36 0.27 -26.54
CA GLY A 105 -5.16 -1.18 -26.49
C GLY A 105 -5.67 -1.80 -25.18
N ASP A 106 -4.76 -2.25 -24.36
CA ASP A 106 -4.98 -2.93 -23.08
C ASP A 106 -5.03 -2.02 -21.84
N TYR A 107 -4.88 -0.70 -22.02
CA TYR A 107 -4.96 0.24 -20.91
C TYR A 107 -5.74 1.51 -21.24
N THR A 108 -6.16 2.20 -20.19
CA THR A 108 -6.70 3.56 -20.30
C THR A 108 -5.69 4.57 -19.74
N ALA A 109 -5.29 5.52 -20.57
CA ALA A 109 -4.45 6.64 -20.15
C ALA A 109 -5.33 7.76 -19.59
N TYR A 110 -5.16 8.10 -18.33
CA TYR A 110 -5.83 9.21 -17.66
C TYR A 110 -4.89 10.40 -17.51
N MET A 111 -5.28 11.53 -18.08
CA MET A 111 -4.54 12.80 -17.98
C MET A 111 -5.14 13.66 -16.87
N PRO A 112 -4.38 14.01 -15.82
CA PRO A 112 -4.87 14.89 -14.77
C PRO A 112 -5.11 16.31 -15.31
N THR A 113 -6.19 16.94 -14.86
CA THR A 113 -6.42 18.38 -15.09
C THR A 113 -5.57 19.20 -14.14
N GLN A 114 -5.29 20.48 -14.50
CA GLN A 114 -4.52 21.37 -13.62
C GLN A 114 -5.18 21.51 -12.24
N ARG A 115 -6.51 21.55 -12.15
CA ARG A 115 -7.24 21.60 -10.87
C ARG A 115 -6.99 20.37 -10.00
N GLN A 116 -6.95 19.17 -10.61
CA GLN A 116 -6.66 17.93 -9.90
C GLN A 116 -5.23 17.89 -9.39
N VAL A 117 -4.28 18.40 -10.20
CA VAL A 117 -2.86 18.51 -9.83
C VAL A 117 -2.69 19.49 -8.67
N ASP A 118 -3.27 20.67 -8.76
CA ASP A 118 -3.15 21.72 -7.74
C ASP A 118 -3.80 21.31 -6.40
N ALA A 119 -4.88 20.51 -6.47
CA ALA A 119 -5.62 20.00 -5.32
C ALA A 119 -5.01 18.74 -4.68
N ALA A 120 -3.82 18.34 -5.07
CA ALA A 120 -3.14 17.15 -4.57
C ALA A 120 -1.76 17.50 -3.99
N ASN A 121 -1.36 16.79 -2.94
CA ASN A 121 -0.03 16.89 -2.33
C ASN A 121 0.87 15.72 -2.69
N SER A 122 0.31 14.65 -3.27
CA SER A 122 1.00 13.37 -3.53
C SER A 122 0.48 12.71 -4.80
N GLY A 123 1.21 11.73 -5.32
CA GLY A 123 0.73 10.94 -6.47
C GLY A 123 -0.52 10.14 -6.15
N ILE A 124 -0.62 9.56 -4.96
CA ILE A 124 -1.84 8.86 -4.49
C ILE A 124 -2.99 9.87 -4.27
N GLY A 125 -2.71 11.05 -3.71
CA GLY A 125 -3.68 12.14 -3.60
C GLY A 125 -4.20 12.60 -4.97
N LEU A 126 -3.32 12.68 -5.98
CA LEU A 126 -3.72 12.97 -7.36
C LEU A 126 -4.59 11.84 -7.93
N LEU A 127 -4.22 10.58 -7.72
CA LEU A 127 -5.00 9.43 -8.17
C LEU A 127 -6.43 9.48 -7.60
N ALA A 128 -6.58 9.83 -6.31
CA ALA A 128 -7.88 10.02 -5.68
C ALA A 128 -8.68 11.15 -6.35
N ASN A 129 -8.02 12.26 -6.74
CA ASN A 129 -8.68 13.37 -7.44
C ASN A 129 -9.08 13.01 -8.88
N MET A 130 -8.36 12.09 -9.53
CA MET A 130 -8.64 11.67 -10.91
C MET A 130 -9.92 10.83 -11.01
N MET A 131 -10.37 10.21 -9.93
CA MET A 131 -11.59 9.39 -9.86
C MET A 131 -11.63 8.35 -11.00
N ILE A 132 -10.56 7.56 -11.15
CA ILE A 132 -10.48 6.52 -12.18
C ILE A 132 -11.54 5.46 -11.91
N PRO A 133 -12.43 5.15 -12.86
CA PRO A 133 -13.42 4.09 -12.70
C PRO A 133 -12.77 2.75 -12.30
N LYS A 134 -13.45 1.95 -11.50
CA LYS A 134 -12.98 0.66 -10.94
C LYS A 134 -11.87 0.78 -9.87
N LEU A 135 -11.36 1.97 -9.58
CA LEU A 135 -10.39 2.19 -8.51
C LEU A 135 -11.03 2.86 -7.29
N THR A 136 -10.64 2.37 -6.15
CA THR A 136 -10.97 2.93 -4.84
C THR A 136 -9.67 3.40 -4.20
N VAL A 137 -9.61 4.67 -3.81
CA VAL A 137 -8.42 5.27 -3.17
C VAL A 137 -8.80 5.78 -1.79
N ASP A 138 -8.28 5.15 -0.75
CA ASP A 138 -8.41 5.64 0.63
C ASP A 138 -7.37 6.73 0.88
N ARG A 139 -7.83 7.96 1.08
CA ARG A 139 -6.96 9.12 1.33
C ARG A 139 -6.31 9.12 2.71
N VAL A 140 -6.88 8.40 3.67
CA VAL A 140 -6.36 8.33 5.04
C VAL A 140 -5.16 7.39 5.09
N SER A 141 -5.35 6.16 4.61
CA SER A 141 -4.31 5.13 4.60
C SER A 141 -3.38 5.17 3.38
N GLY A 142 -3.74 5.89 2.31
CA GLY A 142 -3.03 5.87 1.02
C GLY A 142 -3.23 4.56 0.24
N THR A 143 -4.17 3.72 0.64
CA THR A 143 -4.41 2.43 0.00
C THR A 143 -5.21 2.60 -1.29
N VAL A 144 -4.77 1.90 -2.35
CA VAL A 144 -5.47 1.83 -3.64
C VAL A 144 -5.95 0.40 -3.86
N LYS A 145 -7.21 0.24 -4.26
CA LYS A 145 -7.81 -1.07 -4.55
C LYS A 145 -8.58 -1.02 -5.85
N ASN A 146 -8.58 -2.12 -6.58
CA ASN A 146 -9.44 -2.33 -7.75
C ASN A 146 -10.83 -2.87 -7.35
N ALA A 147 -11.69 -3.15 -8.32
CA ALA A 147 -13.04 -3.70 -8.08
C ALA A 147 -13.03 -5.05 -7.34
N ASN A 148 -11.98 -5.85 -7.51
CA ASN A 148 -11.79 -7.13 -6.82
C ASN A 148 -11.32 -6.99 -5.36
N ASN A 149 -11.19 -5.76 -4.84
CA ASN A 149 -10.64 -5.43 -3.53
C ASN A 149 -9.14 -5.79 -3.40
N THR A 150 -8.43 -6.00 -4.51
CA THR A 150 -6.99 -6.23 -4.57
C THR A 150 -6.24 -4.95 -4.90
N ALA A 151 -5.01 -4.81 -4.41
CA ALA A 151 -4.15 -3.67 -4.73
C ALA A 151 -3.55 -3.85 -6.13
N PRO A 152 -3.73 -2.88 -7.06
CA PRO A 152 -2.98 -2.88 -8.31
C PRO A 152 -1.48 -2.79 -8.05
N THR A 153 -0.67 -3.49 -8.86
CA THR A 153 0.77 -3.29 -8.82
C THR A 153 1.13 -1.91 -9.35
N ILE A 154 1.95 -1.20 -8.61
CA ILE A 154 2.32 0.17 -8.96
C ILE A 154 3.61 0.18 -9.77
N TYR A 155 3.60 0.98 -10.83
CA TYR A 155 4.75 1.28 -11.67
C TYR A 155 4.93 2.79 -11.81
N ILE A 156 6.17 3.23 -11.96
CA ILE A 156 6.54 4.61 -12.26
C ILE A 156 7.50 4.56 -13.45
N ASP A 157 7.09 5.21 -14.55
CA ASP A 157 7.84 5.17 -15.82
C ASP A 157 8.22 3.75 -16.25
N ASN A 158 7.28 2.82 -16.17
CA ASN A 158 7.40 1.38 -16.46
C ASN A 158 8.35 0.59 -15.52
N ARG A 159 8.74 1.15 -14.41
CA ARG A 159 9.51 0.50 -13.35
C ARG A 159 8.58 0.09 -12.19
N LYS A 160 8.72 -1.12 -11.69
CA LYS A 160 7.95 -1.56 -10.52
C LYS A 160 8.30 -0.71 -9.30
N ALA A 161 7.28 -0.26 -8.60
CA ALA A 161 7.36 0.63 -7.44
C ALA A 161 6.32 0.21 -6.40
N ASP A 162 6.38 0.78 -5.21
CA ASP A 162 5.38 0.58 -4.17
C ASP A 162 4.44 1.79 -4.00
N ALA A 163 3.43 1.62 -3.14
CA ALA A 163 2.47 2.68 -2.84
C ALA A 163 3.14 3.91 -2.19
N MET A 164 4.21 3.70 -1.40
CA MET A 164 4.95 4.79 -0.79
C MET A 164 5.69 5.61 -1.83
N GLU A 165 6.34 4.98 -2.82
CA GLU A 165 6.97 5.69 -3.93
C GLU A 165 5.94 6.52 -4.70
N ALA A 166 4.80 5.94 -5.06
CA ALA A 166 3.72 6.67 -5.73
C ALA A 166 3.19 7.83 -4.88
N ASP A 167 3.07 7.65 -3.56
CA ASP A 167 2.67 8.72 -2.66
C ASP A 167 3.71 9.86 -2.61
N ARG A 168 4.99 9.58 -2.80
CA ARG A 168 6.05 10.62 -2.86
C ARG A 168 6.13 11.37 -4.19
N LEU A 169 5.45 10.95 -5.24
CA LEU A 169 5.36 11.70 -6.48
C LEU A 169 4.75 13.09 -6.24
N ARG A 170 5.36 14.12 -6.83
CA ARG A 170 4.75 15.45 -6.85
C ARG A 170 3.68 15.48 -7.94
N PRO A 171 2.45 15.90 -7.65
CA PRO A 171 1.35 15.91 -8.62
C PRO A 171 1.69 16.62 -9.92
N LYS A 172 2.42 17.75 -9.86
CA LYS A 172 2.83 18.53 -11.03
C LYS A 172 3.81 17.81 -11.98
N ASP A 173 4.47 16.77 -11.50
CA ASP A 173 5.41 16.00 -12.31
C ASP A 173 4.71 14.84 -13.04
N ILE A 174 3.49 14.47 -12.66
CA ILE A 174 2.72 13.40 -13.29
C ILE A 174 2.05 13.92 -14.55
N VAL A 175 2.40 13.31 -15.70
CA VAL A 175 1.82 13.64 -17.01
C VAL A 175 0.50 12.91 -17.22
N ARG A 176 0.49 11.63 -16.88
CA ARG A 176 -0.66 10.73 -16.97
C ARG A 176 -0.52 9.54 -16.02
N VAL A 177 -1.63 8.90 -15.72
CA VAL A 177 -1.68 7.59 -15.08
C VAL A 177 -2.27 6.60 -16.06
N GLU A 178 -1.57 5.51 -16.31
CA GLU A 178 -2.03 4.42 -17.15
C GLU A 178 -2.59 3.32 -16.25
N TYR A 179 -3.86 3.00 -16.42
CA TYR A 179 -4.49 1.90 -15.70
C TYR A 179 -4.70 0.72 -16.63
N TYR A 180 -4.04 -0.37 -16.28
CA TYR A 180 -4.16 -1.68 -16.91
C TYR A 180 -5.02 -2.54 -15.98
N ASP A 181 -6.22 -2.84 -16.41
CA ASP A 181 -7.12 -3.71 -15.65
C ASP A 181 -6.65 -5.17 -15.72
N GLN A 182 -6.22 -5.57 -16.92
CA GLN A 182 -5.58 -6.85 -17.20
C GLN A 182 -4.36 -6.60 -18.11
N PRO A 183 -3.18 -6.36 -17.52
CA PRO A 183 -1.98 -6.12 -18.30
C PRO A 183 -1.55 -7.38 -19.06
N SER A 184 -1.09 -7.19 -20.29
CA SER A 184 -0.61 -8.28 -21.11
C SER A 184 0.92 -8.25 -21.27
N ASP A 185 1.41 -7.70 -22.37
CA ASP A 185 2.82 -7.75 -22.76
C ASP A 185 3.70 -6.71 -22.05
N GLU A 186 3.15 -5.55 -21.65
CA GLU A 186 3.96 -4.55 -20.95
C GLU A 186 4.29 -4.98 -19.51
N PHE A 187 3.35 -5.63 -18.81
CA PHE A 187 3.52 -6.07 -17.42
C PHE A 187 3.15 -7.55 -17.27
N PRO A 188 3.96 -8.47 -17.81
CA PRO A 188 3.65 -9.90 -17.80
C PRO A 188 3.54 -10.44 -16.37
N GLY A 189 2.51 -11.22 -16.09
CA GLY A 189 2.31 -11.87 -14.80
C GLY A 189 1.63 -11.02 -13.73
N GLU A 190 1.39 -9.72 -13.97
CA GLU A 190 0.63 -8.86 -13.07
C GLU A 190 -0.89 -9.02 -13.31
N GLN A 191 -1.70 -8.81 -12.26
CA GLN A 191 -3.17 -8.91 -12.36
C GLN A 191 -3.81 -7.58 -12.77
N SER A 192 -3.34 -6.48 -12.19
CA SER A 192 -3.72 -5.12 -12.58
C SER A 192 -2.58 -4.16 -12.26
N VAL A 193 -2.43 -3.11 -13.07
CA VAL A 193 -1.30 -2.19 -12.95
C VAL A 193 -1.75 -0.74 -12.99
N LEU A 194 -1.13 0.08 -12.13
CA LEU A 194 -1.13 1.53 -12.20
C LEU A 194 0.27 2.02 -12.54
N ASN A 195 0.45 2.60 -13.72
CA ASN A 195 1.72 3.14 -14.17
C ASN A 195 1.67 4.67 -14.21
N PHE A 196 2.42 5.31 -13.34
CA PHE A 196 2.55 6.77 -13.30
C PHE A 196 3.64 7.21 -14.27
N ILE A 197 3.27 7.98 -15.29
CA ILE A 197 4.22 8.54 -16.25
C ILE A 197 4.57 9.95 -15.84
N THR A 198 5.87 10.19 -15.61
CA THR A 198 6.38 11.45 -15.07
C THR A 198 7.04 12.33 -16.13
N ARG A 199 7.12 13.64 -15.82
CA ARG A 199 7.83 14.62 -16.66
C ARG A 199 9.34 14.43 -16.50
N LYS A 200 10.07 14.58 -17.60
CA LYS A 200 11.53 14.57 -17.62
C LYS A 200 12.04 16.01 -17.61
N TYR A 201 12.97 16.30 -16.72
CA TYR A 201 13.55 17.62 -16.55
C TYR A 201 15.08 17.59 -16.79
N GLY A 202 15.67 18.74 -17.05
CA GLY A 202 17.09 18.86 -17.40
C GLY A 202 18.02 19.08 -16.21
N ARG A 203 18.17 20.32 -15.71
CA ARG A 203 19.12 20.68 -14.64
C ARG A 203 18.41 21.33 -13.47
N GLY A 204 18.98 21.22 -12.26
CA GLY A 204 18.51 21.88 -11.06
C GLY A 204 18.30 20.91 -9.92
N GLY A 205 17.28 21.16 -9.10
CA GLY A 205 16.96 20.30 -7.97
C GLY A 205 15.57 20.60 -7.42
N TYR A 206 15.19 19.83 -6.43
CA TYR A 206 13.97 20.06 -5.68
C TYR A 206 14.13 19.66 -4.20
N VAL A 207 13.31 20.25 -3.38
CA VAL A 207 13.09 19.82 -1.99
C VAL A 207 11.59 19.61 -1.81
N ASP A 208 11.23 18.53 -1.15
CA ASP A 208 9.85 18.17 -0.84
C ASP A 208 9.79 17.71 0.63
N VAL A 209 9.00 18.38 1.45
CA VAL A 209 8.82 18.05 2.86
C VAL A 209 7.35 17.82 3.13
N ARG A 210 7.03 16.77 3.87
CA ARG A 210 5.65 16.39 4.17
C ARG A 210 5.49 15.99 5.62
N THR A 211 4.35 16.32 6.18
CA THR A 211 3.90 15.84 7.48
C THR A 211 2.42 15.51 7.43
N SER A 212 2.06 14.49 8.16
CA SER A 212 0.66 14.13 8.41
C SER A 212 0.49 13.74 9.87
N THR A 213 -0.65 14.04 10.43
CA THR A 213 -1.01 13.59 11.78
C THR A 213 -2.52 13.43 11.88
N THR A 214 -2.95 12.37 12.57
CA THR A 214 -4.35 12.10 12.88
C THR A 214 -4.58 12.42 14.36
N PHE A 215 -5.68 13.11 14.64
CA PHE A 215 -6.03 13.54 15.99
C PHE A 215 -7.28 12.83 16.46
N HIS A 216 -7.14 12.10 17.55
CA HIS A 216 -8.26 11.61 18.35
C HIS A 216 -7.76 11.26 19.76
N PRO A 217 -8.56 11.41 20.83
CA PRO A 217 -8.20 10.83 22.12
C PRO A 217 -7.95 9.32 21.97
N GLY A 218 -6.73 8.86 22.29
CA GLY A 218 -6.35 7.45 22.14
C GLY A 218 -5.81 7.04 20.75
N LEU A 219 -5.78 7.95 19.76
CA LEU A 219 -5.18 7.68 18.45
C LEU A 219 -4.21 8.82 18.08
N ASN A 220 -2.98 8.46 17.78
CA ASN A 220 -1.99 9.39 17.25
C ASN A 220 -1.17 8.68 16.16
N VAL A 221 -1.61 8.84 14.91
CA VAL A 221 -0.99 8.25 13.73
C VAL A 221 -0.46 9.36 12.84
N GLY A 222 0.77 9.25 12.38
CA GLY A 222 1.34 10.29 11.54
C GLY A 222 2.71 9.95 11.00
N GLY A 223 3.31 10.93 10.31
CA GLY A 223 4.64 10.77 9.75
C GLY A 223 5.25 12.07 9.26
N TYR A 224 6.56 12.04 9.14
CA TYR A 224 7.38 13.11 8.59
C TYR A 224 8.29 12.55 7.52
N SER A 225 8.48 13.27 6.42
CA SER A 225 9.45 12.88 5.40
C SER A 225 10.03 14.08 4.69
N ALA A 226 11.25 13.92 4.23
CA ALA A 226 11.93 14.88 3.38
C ALA A 226 12.58 14.15 2.21
N GLN A 227 12.47 14.74 1.01
CA GLN A 227 13.10 14.25 -0.20
C GLN A 227 13.84 15.39 -0.89
N VAL A 228 15.06 15.13 -1.32
CA VAL A 228 15.90 16.10 -2.04
C VAL A 228 16.42 15.44 -3.30
N GLY A 229 16.28 16.12 -4.44
CA GLY A 229 16.78 15.67 -5.74
C GLY A 229 17.75 16.68 -6.35
N PHE A 230 18.83 16.18 -6.93
CA PHE A 230 19.82 16.95 -7.68
C PHE A 230 20.01 16.33 -9.05
N ASP A 231 20.00 17.15 -10.11
CA ASP A 231 20.25 16.71 -11.48
C ASP A 231 21.49 17.40 -12.04
N MET A 232 22.40 16.61 -12.55
CA MET A 232 23.69 17.01 -13.12
C MET A 232 23.82 16.45 -14.54
N ASN A 233 23.03 16.95 -15.49
CA ASN A 233 22.96 16.47 -16.87
C ASN A 233 22.44 15.04 -17.02
N LYS A 234 23.34 14.07 -17.20
CA LYS A 234 23.01 12.66 -17.36
C LYS A 234 22.89 11.91 -16.03
N MET A 235 23.25 12.55 -14.93
CA MET A 235 23.22 11.97 -13.59
C MET A 235 22.14 12.66 -12.74
N ASN A 236 21.38 11.88 -12.00
CA ASN A 236 20.47 12.36 -10.96
C ASN A 236 20.77 11.63 -9.66
N ILE A 237 20.77 12.37 -8.56
CA ILE A 237 20.88 11.82 -7.20
C ILE A 237 19.63 12.22 -6.44
N THR A 238 18.96 11.28 -5.82
CA THR A 238 17.80 11.52 -4.95
C THR A 238 18.05 10.92 -3.57
N LEU A 239 17.78 11.70 -2.53
CA LEU A 239 17.84 11.30 -1.13
C LEU A 239 16.44 11.39 -0.54
N LEU A 240 16.02 10.36 0.19
CA LEU A 240 14.78 10.30 0.95
C LEU A 240 15.07 9.89 2.37
N ALA A 241 14.45 10.55 3.35
CA ALA A 241 14.40 10.09 4.74
C ALA A 241 13.03 10.40 5.34
N GLY A 242 12.61 9.57 6.28
CA GLY A 242 11.33 9.79 6.95
C GLY A 242 11.11 8.84 8.13
N THR A 243 10.03 9.12 8.83
CA THR A 243 9.54 8.33 9.96
C THR A 243 8.02 8.33 9.96
N ASP A 244 7.43 7.19 10.27
CA ASP A 244 6.00 7.04 10.55
C ASP A 244 5.85 6.52 11.99
N PHE A 245 4.82 6.99 12.66
CA PHE A 245 4.48 6.54 14.00
C PHE A 245 2.99 6.26 14.11
N ASP A 246 2.67 5.28 14.93
CA ASP A 246 1.31 4.88 15.24
C ASP A 246 1.20 4.60 16.75
N ARG A 247 0.20 5.19 17.38
CA ARG A 247 -0.20 4.90 18.74
C ARG A 247 -1.71 4.81 18.83
N GLU A 248 -2.18 3.62 19.12
CA GLU A 248 -3.60 3.32 19.33
C GLU A 248 -3.80 2.77 20.75
N ASP A 249 -4.59 3.43 21.57
CA ASP A 249 -4.86 3.05 22.95
C ASP A 249 -6.37 2.90 23.27
N ALA A 250 -7.20 2.70 22.24
CA ALA A 250 -8.64 2.56 22.39
C ALA A 250 -9.22 1.43 21.51
N VAL A 251 -8.39 0.43 21.18
CA VAL A 251 -8.80 -0.71 20.37
C VAL A 251 -8.87 -1.97 21.22
N GLY A 252 -9.99 -2.68 21.17
CA GLY A 252 -10.17 -3.91 21.88
C GLY A 252 -10.93 -4.96 21.09
N THR A 253 -10.50 -6.22 21.18
CA THR A 253 -11.17 -7.35 20.55
C THR A 253 -11.89 -8.18 21.60
N SER A 254 -13.19 -8.35 21.43
CA SER A 254 -14.04 -9.24 22.22
C SER A 254 -14.60 -10.33 21.33
N GLY A 255 -14.91 -11.49 21.91
CA GLY A 255 -15.46 -12.57 21.09
C GLY A 255 -15.79 -13.82 21.86
N THR A 256 -16.27 -14.81 21.13
CA THR A 256 -16.60 -16.14 21.62
C THR A 256 -15.85 -17.16 20.78
N GLU A 257 -15.28 -18.15 21.42
CA GLU A 257 -14.58 -19.28 20.81
C GLU A 257 -15.16 -20.59 21.36
N HIS A 258 -15.48 -21.53 20.47
CA HIS A 258 -15.99 -22.85 20.82
C HIS A 258 -14.94 -23.91 20.50
N TYR A 259 -14.66 -24.75 21.48
CA TYR A 259 -13.71 -25.86 21.40
C TYR A 259 -14.46 -27.18 21.55
N ALA A 260 -14.48 -28.01 20.49
CA ALA A 260 -15.14 -29.29 20.48
C ALA A 260 -14.16 -30.42 20.90
N PHE A 261 -13.63 -30.37 22.13
CA PHE A 261 -12.90 -31.48 22.77
C PHE A 261 -13.85 -32.56 23.25
N ASP A 262 -13.35 -33.63 23.84
CA ASP A 262 -14.18 -34.67 24.51
C ASP A 262 -15.05 -34.02 25.59
N ALA A 263 -14.50 -33.04 26.32
CA ALA A 263 -15.25 -32.14 27.20
C ALA A 263 -15.32 -30.76 26.54
N PRO A 264 -16.37 -30.45 25.74
CA PRO A 264 -16.44 -29.22 24.98
C PRO A 264 -16.66 -28.01 25.88
N PHE A 265 -16.06 -26.88 25.52
CA PHE A 265 -16.26 -25.62 26.23
C PHE A 265 -16.30 -24.42 25.29
N THR A 266 -16.88 -23.36 25.80
CA THR A 266 -16.92 -22.04 25.19
C THR A 266 -16.04 -21.08 25.97
N LYS A 267 -15.18 -20.36 25.31
CA LYS A 267 -14.39 -19.26 25.86
C LYS A 267 -14.96 -17.93 25.36
N GLN A 268 -15.45 -17.14 26.32
CA GLN A 268 -15.88 -15.77 26.05
C GLN A 268 -14.81 -14.78 26.47
N THR A 269 -14.45 -13.85 25.59
CA THR A 269 -13.47 -12.80 25.86
C THR A 269 -14.10 -11.43 25.76
N THR A 270 -13.82 -10.55 26.73
CA THR A 270 -14.26 -9.15 26.74
C THR A 270 -13.04 -8.26 26.86
N ALA A 271 -12.81 -7.40 25.88
CA ALA A 271 -11.69 -6.47 25.88
C ALA A 271 -11.79 -5.48 27.06
N THR A 272 -10.69 -5.30 27.78
CA THR A 272 -10.59 -4.37 28.92
C THR A 272 -9.53 -3.31 28.71
N TYR A 273 -8.50 -3.61 27.93
CA TYR A 273 -7.40 -2.70 27.64
C TYR A 273 -6.75 -3.05 26.31
N GLY A 274 -6.32 -2.03 25.56
CA GLY A 274 -5.52 -2.18 24.37
C GLY A 274 -4.59 -0.99 24.19
N LEU A 275 -3.32 -1.25 23.90
CA LEU A 275 -2.33 -0.24 23.56
C LEU A 275 -1.34 -0.81 22.55
N THR A 276 -1.32 -0.21 21.36
CA THR A 276 -0.31 -0.48 20.32
C THR A 276 0.54 0.75 20.10
N LYS A 277 1.85 0.58 20.03
CA LYS A 277 2.80 1.60 19.62
C LYS A 277 3.69 1.04 18.53
N GLN A 278 3.77 1.73 17.41
CA GLN A 278 4.62 1.36 16.29
C GLN A 278 5.41 2.56 15.80
N ARG A 279 6.64 2.34 15.34
CA ARG A 279 7.50 3.35 14.74
C ARG A 279 8.25 2.73 13.58
N ASN A 280 8.32 3.48 12.47
CA ASN A 280 9.10 3.11 11.31
C ASN A 280 10.01 4.26 10.92
N TYR A 281 11.26 3.96 10.62
CA TYR A 281 12.26 4.89 10.11
C TYR A 281 12.75 4.35 8.78
N TYR A 282 12.98 5.22 7.82
CA TYR A 282 13.48 4.81 6.51
C TYR A 282 14.37 5.88 5.90
N GLY A 283 15.35 5.40 5.16
CA GLY A 283 16.25 6.25 4.39
C GLY A 283 16.64 5.55 3.10
N LYS A 284 16.78 6.31 1.99
CA LYS A 284 17.16 5.77 0.69
C LYS A 284 17.92 6.78 -0.14
N MET A 285 18.92 6.31 -0.86
CA MET A 285 19.65 7.05 -1.86
C MET A 285 19.51 6.33 -3.20
N ARG A 286 19.20 7.08 -4.25
CA ARG A 286 19.21 6.63 -5.64
C ARG A 286 20.17 7.45 -6.47
N MET A 287 20.99 6.78 -7.26
CA MET A 287 21.79 7.39 -8.32
C MET A 287 21.27 6.87 -9.65
N THR A 288 20.85 7.79 -10.53
CA THR A 288 20.33 7.48 -11.86
C THR A 288 21.28 8.02 -12.91
N TYR A 289 21.61 7.19 -13.89
CA TYR A 289 22.30 7.58 -15.12
C TYR A 289 21.35 7.46 -16.31
N ARG A 290 21.29 8.49 -17.15
CA ARG A 290 20.37 8.52 -18.28
C ARG A 290 21.01 9.06 -19.56
N THR A 291 20.66 8.40 -20.65
CA THR A 291 20.93 8.82 -22.03
C THR A 291 19.65 8.69 -22.86
N ASP A 292 19.68 9.04 -24.15
CA ASP A 292 18.51 8.88 -25.05
C ASP A 292 18.09 7.40 -25.22
N LYS A 293 19.01 6.45 -25.02
CA LYS A 293 18.77 5.03 -25.24
C LYS A 293 18.73 4.21 -23.95
N THR A 294 19.36 4.68 -22.88
CA THR A 294 19.57 3.89 -21.67
C THR A 294 19.21 4.70 -20.42
N THR A 295 18.45 4.11 -19.53
CA THR A 295 18.26 4.56 -18.15
C THR A 295 18.75 3.45 -17.23
N ALA A 296 19.64 3.78 -16.31
CA ALA A 296 20.12 2.86 -15.28
C ALA A 296 20.10 3.55 -13.93
N TYR A 297 19.80 2.83 -12.88
CA TYR A 297 19.94 3.35 -11.52
C TYR A 297 20.42 2.28 -10.53
N ALA A 298 21.01 2.77 -9.45
CA ALA A 298 21.36 2.00 -8.27
C ALA A 298 20.73 2.66 -7.04
N ASP A 299 20.04 1.85 -6.24
CA ASP A 299 19.43 2.25 -4.97
C ASP A 299 20.14 1.57 -3.81
N ILE A 300 20.32 2.30 -2.72
CA ILE A 300 20.68 1.77 -1.41
C ILE A 300 19.68 2.32 -0.40
N GLY A 301 19.10 1.46 0.40
CA GLY A 301 18.09 1.83 1.39
C GLY A 301 18.25 1.10 2.71
N LEU A 302 17.65 1.68 3.75
CA LEU A 302 17.51 1.09 5.07
C LEU A 302 16.08 1.33 5.56
N GLY A 303 15.37 0.26 5.88
CA GLY A 303 14.13 0.29 6.66
C GLY A 303 14.40 -0.19 8.08
N TRP A 304 13.84 0.48 9.08
CA TRP A 304 13.85 0.05 10.46
C TRP A 304 12.45 0.25 11.03
N GLY A 305 11.83 -0.86 11.46
CA GLY A 305 10.53 -0.86 12.11
C GLY A 305 10.64 -1.40 13.54
N GLU A 306 9.88 -0.84 14.45
CA GLU A 306 9.74 -1.36 15.80
C GLU A 306 8.30 -1.24 16.29
N THR A 307 7.85 -2.28 16.99
CA THR A 307 6.64 -2.26 17.82
C THR A 307 7.09 -2.46 19.26
N PRO A 308 7.48 -1.38 19.98
CA PRO A 308 8.00 -1.51 21.33
C PRO A 308 6.94 -1.97 22.33
N THR A 309 5.67 -1.80 22.01
CA THR A 309 4.55 -2.21 22.84
C THR A 309 3.33 -2.48 21.97
N ASP A 310 2.82 -3.69 22.08
CA ASP A 310 1.48 -4.07 21.62
C ASP A 310 0.88 -4.95 22.72
N ARG A 311 0.03 -4.35 23.57
CA ARG A 311 -0.50 -4.98 24.77
C ARG A 311 -2.01 -4.94 24.76
N HIS A 312 -2.61 -6.11 24.87
CA HIS A 312 -4.06 -6.30 24.97
C HIS A 312 -4.42 -7.14 26.17
N SER A 313 -5.42 -6.69 26.93
CA SER A 313 -5.95 -7.42 28.07
C SER A 313 -7.44 -7.68 27.89
N THR A 314 -7.88 -8.86 28.25
CA THR A 314 -9.27 -9.32 28.13
C THR A 314 -9.69 -10.03 29.41
N LEU A 315 -10.93 -9.83 29.80
CA LEU A 315 -11.58 -10.75 30.75
C LEU A 315 -11.99 -12.00 29.98
N VAL A 316 -11.63 -13.16 30.51
CA VAL A 316 -11.93 -14.49 29.96
C VAL A 316 -12.86 -15.21 30.88
N VAL A 317 -13.94 -15.78 30.33
CA VAL A 317 -14.95 -16.57 31.01
C VAL A 317 -15.14 -17.87 30.26
N TYR A 318 -15.21 -19.00 30.98
CA TYR A 318 -15.38 -20.34 30.43
C TYR A 318 -16.76 -20.93 30.77
N SER A 319 -17.39 -21.58 29.79
CA SER A 319 -18.68 -22.23 29.97
C SER A 319 -18.78 -23.54 29.14
N PRO A 320 -18.97 -24.74 29.74
CA PRO A 320 -18.79 -25.02 31.17
C PRO A 320 -17.41 -24.57 31.66
N GLN A 321 -17.26 -24.42 32.98
CA GLN A 321 -16.02 -23.89 33.57
C GLN A 321 -14.86 -24.90 33.47
N ALA A 322 -14.18 -24.87 32.29
CA ALA A 322 -13.01 -25.69 32.03
C ALA A 322 -11.75 -25.14 32.72
N TYR A 323 -11.67 -23.82 32.88
CA TYR A 323 -10.62 -23.08 33.57
C TYR A 323 -11.23 -21.96 34.40
N PRO A 324 -10.54 -21.47 35.46
CA PRO A 324 -11.02 -20.30 36.22
C PRO A 324 -11.16 -19.05 35.34
N ASP A 325 -12.22 -18.30 35.59
CA ASP A 325 -12.38 -16.98 34.98
C ASP A 325 -11.23 -16.05 35.38
N ALA A 326 -10.63 -15.38 34.44
CA ALA A 326 -9.41 -14.63 34.70
C ALA A 326 -9.17 -13.47 33.71
N MET A 327 -8.28 -12.57 34.09
CA MET A 327 -7.70 -11.64 33.17
C MET A 327 -6.60 -12.30 32.34
N ALA A 328 -6.72 -12.25 31.03
CA ALA A 328 -5.67 -12.62 30.12
C ALA A 328 -5.01 -11.36 29.54
N THR A 329 -3.69 -11.40 29.41
CA THR A 329 -2.91 -10.31 28.78
C THR A 329 -1.95 -10.89 27.77
N THR A 330 -1.99 -10.36 26.57
CA THR A 330 -0.98 -10.58 25.52
C THR A 330 -0.14 -9.33 25.38
N THR A 331 1.18 -9.47 25.42
CA THR A 331 2.12 -8.41 25.10
C THR A 331 3.02 -8.89 23.97
N THR A 332 3.09 -8.15 22.88
CA THR A 332 4.02 -8.42 21.79
C THR A 332 4.99 -7.27 21.60
N GLN A 333 6.21 -7.61 21.20
CA GLN A 333 7.25 -6.67 20.81
C GLN A 333 7.91 -7.18 19.56
N SER A 334 8.22 -6.29 18.63
CA SER A 334 8.95 -6.68 17.42
C SER A 334 9.90 -5.58 16.96
N ARG A 335 10.97 -6.00 16.30
CA ARG A 335 11.91 -5.12 15.61
C ARG A 335 12.31 -5.77 14.29
N ASN A 336 12.42 -4.98 13.26
CA ASN A 336 12.98 -5.39 11.97
C ASN A 336 13.95 -4.31 11.45
N ALA A 337 15.09 -4.75 10.94
CA ALA A 337 16.04 -3.91 10.22
C ALA A 337 16.28 -4.53 8.85
N THR A 338 16.08 -3.74 7.79
CA THR A 338 16.13 -4.24 6.41
C THR A 338 16.96 -3.30 5.54
N PRO A 339 18.31 -3.44 5.53
CA PRO A 339 19.13 -2.87 4.47
C PRO A 339 18.83 -3.56 3.14
N GLN A 340 18.82 -2.77 2.06
CA GLN A 340 18.43 -3.24 0.73
C GLN A 340 19.20 -2.53 -0.37
N ALA A 341 19.33 -3.17 -1.52
CA ALA A 341 19.93 -2.63 -2.73
C ALA A 341 19.12 -3.05 -3.96
N THR A 342 18.97 -2.14 -4.92
CA THR A 342 18.34 -2.40 -6.21
C THR A 342 19.23 -1.90 -7.33
N LEU A 343 19.38 -2.71 -8.38
CA LEU A 343 19.99 -2.33 -9.64
C LEU A 343 18.96 -2.43 -10.74
N PHE A 344 18.88 -1.44 -11.60
CA PHE A 344 17.95 -1.40 -12.73
C PHE A 344 18.63 -0.86 -13.98
N MET A 345 18.30 -1.44 -15.12
CA MET A 345 18.68 -0.92 -16.44
C MET A 345 17.55 -1.16 -17.43
N GLU A 346 17.17 -0.11 -18.14
CA GLU A 346 16.36 -0.19 -19.34
C GLU A 346 17.18 0.38 -20.51
N THR A 347 17.29 -0.36 -21.61
CA THR A 347 18.00 0.09 -22.79
C THR A 347 17.24 -0.26 -24.09
N ARG A 348 17.44 0.52 -25.12
CA ARG A 348 16.89 0.31 -26.47
C ARG A 348 18.03 -0.11 -27.42
N PRO A 349 18.35 -1.41 -27.51
CA PRO A 349 19.46 -1.91 -28.32
C PRO A 349 19.24 -1.70 -29.82
N GLY A 350 17.98 -1.66 -30.28
CA GLY A 350 17.59 -1.44 -31.66
C GLY A 350 16.25 -0.72 -31.78
N LYS A 351 15.85 -0.39 -33.02
CA LYS A 351 14.54 0.21 -33.29
C LYS A 351 13.44 -0.80 -32.96
N GLY A 352 12.47 -0.39 -32.13
CA GLY A 352 11.37 -1.25 -31.67
C GLY A 352 11.82 -2.35 -30.71
N GLN A 353 13.00 -2.23 -30.09
CA GLN A 353 13.50 -3.19 -29.11
C GLN A 353 13.72 -2.51 -27.76
N THR A 354 13.33 -3.17 -26.70
CA THR A 354 13.56 -2.74 -25.32
C THR A 354 14.06 -3.93 -24.50
N LEU A 355 15.17 -3.72 -23.79
CA LEU A 355 15.68 -4.67 -22.79
C LEU A 355 15.63 -4.00 -21.44
N ARG A 356 15.01 -4.68 -20.47
CA ARG A 356 14.86 -4.23 -19.07
C ARG A 356 15.44 -5.31 -18.16
N VAL A 357 16.28 -4.92 -17.22
CA VAL A 357 16.87 -5.81 -16.22
C VAL A 357 16.75 -5.15 -14.87
N GLN A 358 16.29 -5.88 -13.87
CA GLN A 358 16.28 -5.44 -12.48
C GLN A 358 16.77 -6.57 -11.58
N ALA A 359 17.53 -6.21 -10.54
CA ALA A 359 17.95 -7.12 -9.47
C ALA A 359 17.77 -6.41 -8.13
N ASN A 360 17.19 -7.09 -7.17
CA ASN A 360 16.93 -6.61 -5.83
C ASN A 360 17.57 -7.55 -4.82
N TYR A 361 18.13 -6.98 -3.76
CA TYR A 361 18.62 -7.72 -2.60
C TYR A 361 18.15 -7.02 -1.32
N ALA A 362 17.64 -7.80 -0.37
CA ALA A 362 17.27 -7.32 0.95
C ALA A 362 17.79 -8.30 2.02
N TYR A 363 18.39 -7.74 3.07
CA TYR A 363 18.79 -8.46 4.27
C TYR A 363 17.82 -8.10 5.39
N GLY A 364 17.27 -9.07 6.10
CA GLY A 364 16.39 -8.89 7.24
C GLY A 364 17.03 -9.38 8.54
N ASN A 365 17.00 -8.53 9.58
CA ASN A 365 17.29 -8.91 10.95
C ASN A 365 16.07 -8.61 11.79
N ASN A 366 15.34 -9.66 12.16
CA ASN A 366 14.03 -9.58 12.76
C ASN A 366 14.04 -10.18 14.16
N THR A 367 13.36 -9.51 15.09
CA THR A 367 13.08 -10.06 16.42
C THR A 367 11.60 -9.95 16.71
N TYR A 368 11.06 -10.96 17.39
CA TYR A 368 9.67 -10.98 17.82
C TYR A 368 9.60 -11.63 19.19
N ARG A 369 8.95 -10.99 20.15
CA ARG A 369 8.67 -11.54 21.47
C ARG A 369 7.17 -11.46 21.75
N ARG A 370 6.62 -12.53 22.29
CA ARG A 370 5.25 -12.62 22.75
C ARG A 370 5.23 -13.21 24.15
N ASP A 371 4.56 -12.51 25.04
CA ASP A 371 4.26 -12.96 26.41
C ASP A 371 2.72 -13.04 26.55
N TYR A 372 2.20 -14.20 26.84
CA TYR A 372 0.78 -14.43 27.14
C TYR A 372 0.62 -14.91 28.57
N THR A 373 -0.25 -14.28 29.33
CA THR A 373 -0.59 -14.64 30.70
C THR A 373 -2.10 -14.71 30.85
N GLU A 374 -2.59 -15.68 31.58
CA GLU A 374 -4.03 -15.87 31.86
C GLU A 374 -4.19 -16.33 33.30
N GLY A 375 -4.66 -15.44 34.20
CA GLY A 375 -4.88 -15.72 35.61
C GLY A 375 -3.66 -16.36 36.30
N GLY A 376 -3.89 -17.46 36.98
CA GLY A 376 -2.85 -18.27 37.65
C GLY A 376 -2.26 -19.38 36.78
N LEU A 377 -2.56 -19.42 35.47
CA LEU A 377 -2.03 -20.43 34.56
C LEU A 377 -0.56 -20.13 34.20
N THR A 378 0.18 -21.15 33.77
CA THR A 378 1.58 -21.01 33.38
C THR A 378 1.71 -20.04 32.21
N PRO A 379 2.55 -19.00 32.25
CA PRO A 379 2.76 -18.08 31.16
C PRO A 379 3.25 -18.78 29.89
N VAL A 380 2.79 -18.32 28.72
CA VAL A 380 3.29 -18.76 27.42
C VAL A 380 4.18 -17.67 26.84
N ILE A 381 5.45 -18.00 26.64
CA ILE A 381 6.47 -17.05 26.18
C ILE A 381 7.09 -17.58 24.89
N THR A 382 7.25 -16.71 23.92
CA THR A 382 8.01 -16.97 22.69
C THR A 382 8.91 -15.78 22.40
N ASP A 383 10.21 -16.03 22.26
CA ASP A 383 11.21 -15.07 21.79
C ASP A 383 11.80 -15.61 20.50
N THR A 384 11.75 -14.85 19.42
CA THR A 384 12.19 -15.28 18.09
C THR A 384 13.21 -14.33 17.53
N LYS A 385 14.29 -14.88 16.99
CA LYS A 385 15.30 -14.15 16.21
C LYS A 385 15.40 -14.75 14.83
N GLU A 386 15.29 -13.92 13.80
CA GLU A 386 15.37 -14.34 12.41
C GLU A 386 16.42 -13.55 11.65
N ILE A 387 17.21 -14.24 10.85
CA ILE A 387 18.01 -13.66 9.78
C ILE A 387 17.43 -14.13 8.45
N ARG A 388 17.16 -13.18 7.55
CA ARG A 388 16.58 -13.44 6.25
C ARG A 388 17.39 -12.77 5.15
N ASN A 389 17.62 -13.48 4.06
CA ASN A 389 18.20 -12.95 2.82
C ASN A 389 17.18 -13.17 1.71
N ASN A 390 16.90 -12.12 0.96
CA ASN A 390 16.01 -12.17 -0.19
C ASN A 390 16.73 -11.60 -1.40
N PHE A 391 16.77 -12.36 -2.48
CA PHE A 391 17.29 -11.95 -3.78
C PHE A 391 16.23 -12.22 -4.83
N ASP A 392 15.94 -11.24 -5.69
CA ASP A 392 15.16 -11.46 -6.89
C ASP A 392 15.73 -10.68 -8.07
N ALA A 393 15.55 -11.23 -9.26
CA ALA A 393 15.96 -10.59 -10.50
C ALA A 393 14.98 -10.92 -11.63
N HIS A 394 14.76 -9.94 -12.51
CA HIS A 394 14.00 -10.17 -13.72
C HIS A 394 14.64 -9.53 -14.95
N VAL A 395 14.37 -10.15 -16.08
CA VAL A 395 14.77 -9.70 -17.41
C VAL A 395 13.52 -9.67 -18.27
N LYS A 396 13.25 -8.54 -18.91
CA LYS A 396 12.19 -8.40 -19.91
C LYS A 396 12.82 -7.90 -21.22
N TYR A 397 12.63 -8.66 -22.29
CA TYR A 397 12.98 -8.24 -23.66
C TYR A 397 11.71 -8.14 -24.48
N THR A 398 11.51 -7.01 -25.14
CA THR A 398 10.38 -6.78 -26.05
C THR A 398 10.92 -6.37 -27.42
N ALA A 399 10.36 -6.92 -28.49
CA ALA A 399 10.68 -6.56 -29.86
C ALA A 399 9.40 -6.38 -30.68
N ASP A 400 9.25 -5.19 -31.27
CA ASP A 400 8.25 -4.93 -32.30
C ASP A 400 8.69 -5.55 -33.61
N LEU A 401 7.83 -6.38 -34.18
CA LEU A 401 8.04 -7.06 -35.45
C LEU A 401 7.24 -6.36 -36.55
N ARG A 402 7.47 -6.80 -37.80
CA ARG A 402 6.68 -6.30 -38.96
C ARG A 402 5.20 -6.71 -38.81
N HIS A 403 4.31 -5.98 -39.52
CA HIS A 403 2.88 -6.27 -39.62
C HIS A 403 2.11 -6.23 -38.29
N ASN A 404 2.45 -5.28 -37.42
CA ASN A 404 1.81 -5.09 -36.10
C ASN A 404 1.91 -6.30 -35.17
N ASN A 405 3.00 -7.04 -35.25
CA ASN A 405 3.35 -8.11 -34.34
C ASN A 405 4.32 -7.59 -33.26
N SER A 406 4.27 -8.15 -32.09
CA SER A 406 5.31 -8.00 -31.07
C SER A 406 5.56 -9.30 -30.34
N VAL A 407 6.78 -9.48 -29.86
CA VAL A 407 7.17 -10.57 -28.96
C VAL A 407 7.77 -9.98 -27.70
N THR A 408 7.38 -10.56 -26.57
CA THR A 408 7.95 -10.25 -25.25
C THR A 408 8.43 -11.54 -24.61
N LEU A 409 9.62 -11.51 -24.04
CA LEU A 409 10.14 -12.57 -23.18
C LEU A 409 10.37 -11.98 -21.80
N PHE A 410 9.69 -12.53 -20.79
CA PHE A 410 9.90 -12.18 -19.40
C PHE A 410 10.41 -13.38 -18.62
N ILE A 411 11.49 -13.19 -17.91
CA ILE A 411 12.10 -14.18 -17.01
C ILE A 411 12.24 -13.53 -15.64
N TRP A 412 11.71 -14.16 -14.61
CA TRP A 412 11.86 -13.72 -13.23
C TRP A 412 12.31 -14.88 -12.37
N GLY A 413 13.29 -14.64 -11.52
CA GLY A 413 13.79 -15.61 -10.56
C GLY A 413 13.98 -14.97 -9.19
N PHE A 414 13.76 -15.76 -8.13
CA PHE A 414 13.98 -15.32 -6.77
C PHE A 414 14.57 -16.44 -5.92
N ASN A 415 15.22 -16.06 -4.83
CA ASN A 415 15.65 -16.97 -3.77
C ASN A 415 15.60 -16.25 -2.43
N THR A 416 14.89 -16.83 -1.49
CA THR A 416 14.79 -16.37 -0.11
C THR A 416 15.35 -17.43 0.80
N TRP A 417 16.21 -17.06 1.72
CA TRP A 417 16.72 -17.92 2.79
C TRP A 417 16.39 -17.28 4.13
N SER A 418 15.79 -18.06 5.03
CA SER A 418 15.42 -17.64 6.39
C SER A 418 15.93 -18.66 7.40
N LYS A 419 16.57 -18.16 8.46
CA LYS A 419 16.90 -18.91 9.65
C LYS A 419 16.33 -18.23 10.87
N ALA A 420 15.50 -18.95 11.64
CA ALA A 420 14.87 -18.46 12.83
C ALA A 420 15.10 -19.41 14.01
N ASP A 421 15.41 -18.83 15.16
CA ASP A 421 15.51 -19.53 16.45
C ASP A 421 14.36 -19.05 17.34
N TYR A 422 13.55 -19.97 17.82
CA TYR A 422 12.44 -19.78 18.75
C TYR A 422 12.87 -20.27 20.13
N ILE A 423 12.72 -19.45 21.16
CA ILE A 423 13.11 -19.74 22.54
C ILE A 423 11.92 -19.37 23.44
N GLY A 424 11.59 -20.25 24.40
CA GLY A 424 10.53 -19.96 25.37
C GLY A 424 9.76 -21.17 25.85
N THR A 425 8.45 -21.19 25.75
CA THR A 425 7.63 -22.33 26.20
C THR A 425 7.91 -23.58 25.35
N ILE A 426 8.19 -23.39 24.07
CA ILE A 426 8.68 -24.44 23.17
C ILE A 426 9.91 -23.88 22.45
N ASP A 427 11.05 -24.54 22.61
CA ASP A 427 12.28 -24.19 21.89
C ASP A 427 12.32 -24.92 20.54
N ALA A 428 12.61 -24.17 19.47
CA ALA A 428 12.70 -24.73 18.13
C ALA A 428 13.67 -23.91 17.24
N GLY A 429 14.30 -24.57 16.29
CA GLY A 429 15.07 -23.94 15.24
C GLY A 429 14.48 -24.21 13.86
N GLN A 430 14.46 -23.22 13.02
CA GLN A 430 13.95 -23.31 11.66
C GLN A 430 14.97 -22.81 10.66
N GLU A 431 15.08 -23.50 9.54
CA GLU A 431 15.81 -23.02 8.38
C GLU A 431 15.02 -23.38 7.12
N ILE A 432 14.59 -22.35 6.38
CA ILE A 432 13.80 -22.49 5.15
C ILE A 432 14.50 -21.76 4.02
N GLN A 433 14.55 -22.39 2.86
CA GLN A 433 14.96 -21.78 1.59
C GLN A 433 13.81 -21.94 0.59
N ASP A 434 13.42 -20.83 -0.02
CA ASP A 434 12.42 -20.77 -1.07
C ASP A 434 13.01 -20.09 -2.30
N GLY A 435 12.85 -20.71 -3.47
CA GLY A 435 13.35 -20.18 -4.73
C GLY A 435 12.49 -20.61 -5.91
N GLY A 436 12.33 -19.70 -6.86
CA GLY A 436 11.49 -19.94 -8.03
C GLY A 436 12.02 -19.30 -9.30
N LEU A 437 11.54 -19.81 -10.42
CA LEU A 437 11.79 -19.29 -11.75
C LEU A 437 10.49 -19.24 -12.55
N GLN A 438 10.22 -18.08 -13.15
CA GLN A 438 9.08 -17.85 -14.02
C GLN A 438 9.55 -17.51 -15.43
N LEU A 439 8.96 -18.14 -16.43
CA LEU A 439 9.24 -17.92 -17.85
C LEU A 439 7.92 -17.60 -18.55
N LEU A 440 7.80 -16.38 -19.10
CA LEU A 440 6.58 -15.89 -19.76
C LEU A 440 6.94 -15.36 -21.15
N PRO A 441 7.05 -16.22 -22.19
CA PRO A 441 7.08 -15.78 -23.57
C PRO A 441 5.69 -15.34 -24.02
N MET A 442 5.58 -14.22 -24.71
CA MET A 442 4.32 -13.68 -25.21
C MET A 442 4.43 -13.26 -26.66
N TYR A 443 3.42 -13.59 -27.44
CA TYR A 443 3.23 -13.10 -28.79
C TYR A 443 1.94 -12.29 -28.87
N THR A 444 2.01 -11.12 -29.50
CA THR A 444 0.85 -10.24 -29.70
C THR A 444 0.73 -9.85 -31.17
N HIS A 445 -0.50 -9.88 -31.67
CA HIS A 445 -0.85 -9.38 -33.01
C HIS A 445 -2.01 -8.40 -32.93
N THR A 446 -1.94 -7.31 -33.74
CA THR A 446 -3.01 -6.33 -33.84
C THR A 446 -3.60 -6.32 -35.24
N PHE A 447 -4.82 -6.85 -35.38
CA PHE A 447 -5.59 -6.89 -36.63
C PHE A 447 -6.23 -5.53 -36.91
N ALA A 448 -6.06 -5.04 -38.15
CA ALA A 448 -6.68 -3.80 -38.64
C ALA A 448 -6.54 -2.60 -37.69
N LYS A 449 -5.50 -2.56 -36.84
CA LYS A 449 -5.25 -1.55 -35.80
C LYS A 449 -6.38 -1.42 -34.77
N LYS A 450 -7.27 -2.40 -34.65
CA LYS A 450 -8.45 -2.37 -33.78
C LYS A 450 -8.53 -3.55 -32.82
N LEU A 451 -8.30 -4.76 -33.32
CA LEU A 451 -8.38 -5.99 -32.51
C LEU A 451 -6.98 -6.46 -32.18
N ARG A 452 -6.63 -6.41 -30.92
CA ARG A 452 -5.36 -6.91 -30.40
C ARG A 452 -5.61 -8.25 -29.69
N ILE A 453 -4.80 -9.25 -30.01
CA ILE A 453 -4.81 -10.57 -29.39
C ILE A 453 -3.39 -10.88 -28.91
N GLY A 454 -3.24 -11.22 -27.65
CA GLY A 454 -2.01 -11.68 -27.02
C GLY A 454 -2.15 -13.11 -26.52
N ILE A 455 -1.13 -13.93 -26.74
CA ILE A 455 -1.05 -15.32 -26.27
C ILE A 455 0.28 -15.50 -25.54
N GLN A 456 0.23 -15.97 -24.31
CA GLN A 456 1.38 -16.20 -23.44
C GLN A 456 1.30 -17.62 -22.87
N PRO A 457 2.02 -18.61 -23.39
CA PRO A 457 2.25 -19.86 -22.71
C PRO A 457 3.30 -19.61 -21.61
N GLY A 458 2.90 -19.64 -20.37
CA GLY A 458 3.77 -19.36 -19.23
C GLY A 458 4.13 -20.61 -18.45
N LEU A 459 5.26 -20.61 -17.79
CA LEU A 459 5.74 -21.67 -16.91
C LEU A 459 6.27 -21.07 -15.61
N TYR A 460 5.92 -21.67 -14.49
CA TYR A 460 6.45 -21.37 -13.17
C TYR A 460 7.04 -22.65 -12.57
N TRP A 461 8.29 -22.56 -12.10
CA TRP A 461 8.96 -23.59 -11.33
C TRP A 461 9.33 -23.05 -9.97
N GLU A 462 9.13 -23.87 -8.92
CA GLU A 462 9.46 -23.55 -7.54
C GLU A 462 10.17 -24.70 -6.87
N ARG A 463 11.07 -24.36 -5.98
CA ARG A 463 11.73 -25.27 -5.05
C ARG A 463 11.78 -24.63 -3.69
N TYR A 464 11.21 -25.28 -2.69
CA TYR A 464 11.47 -24.91 -1.31
C TYR A 464 12.11 -26.08 -0.55
N TYR A 465 12.95 -25.72 0.41
CA TYR A 465 13.67 -26.64 1.27
C TYR A 465 13.41 -26.24 2.73
N ILE A 466 13.08 -27.25 3.56
CA ILE A 466 12.92 -27.11 5.00
C ILE A 466 13.91 -28.07 5.66
N LYS A 467 14.76 -27.54 6.54
CA LYS A 467 15.71 -28.35 7.30
C LYS A 467 14.99 -29.40 8.13
N GLY A 468 15.44 -30.67 8.03
CA GLY A 468 14.82 -31.81 8.69
C GLY A 468 13.68 -32.47 7.90
N ILE A 469 13.15 -31.84 6.85
CA ILE A 469 12.11 -32.43 5.98
C ILE A 469 12.66 -32.72 4.59
N GLY A 470 13.43 -31.79 4.00
CA GLY A 470 14.00 -31.94 2.67
C GLY A 470 13.50 -30.90 1.68
N ALA A 471 13.70 -31.15 0.39
CA ALA A 471 13.34 -30.26 -0.70
C ALA A 471 12.11 -30.74 -1.45
N THR A 472 11.15 -29.84 -1.64
CA THR A 472 9.98 -30.03 -2.51
C THR A 472 10.15 -29.20 -3.78
N ARG A 473 9.69 -29.73 -4.92
CA ARG A 473 9.72 -29.05 -6.23
C ARG A 473 8.35 -29.11 -6.86
N LYS A 474 7.90 -27.98 -7.42
CA LYS A 474 6.60 -27.84 -8.06
C LYS A 474 6.75 -27.13 -9.40
N ILE A 475 5.94 -27.51 -10.38
CA ILE A 475 5.90 -26.90 -11.71
C ILE A 475 4.45 -26.63 -12.05
N GLN A 476 4.15 -25.43 -12.57
CA GLN A 476 2.80 -25.03 -12.96
C GLN A 476 2.81 -24.20 -14.23
N GLY A 477 1.85 -24.45 -15.13
CA GLY A 477 1.60 -23.61 -16.29
C GLY A 477 0.99 -22.27 -15.88
N ARG A 478 1.34 -21.20 -16.59
CA ARG A 478 0.78 -19.84 -16.42
C ARG A 478 0.33 -19.24 -17.75
N PRO A 479 -0.58 -19.88 -18.48
CA PRO A 479 -1.06 -19.37 -19.75
C PRO A 479 -1.91 -18.11 -19.54
N THR A 480 -1.85 -17.19 -20.53
CA THR A 480 -2.69 -16.01 -20.62
C THR A 480 -3.15 -15.81 -22.06
N ILE A 481 -4.42 -15.52 -22.25
CA ILE A 481 -4.99 -15.05 -23.51
C ILE A 481 -5.63 -13.69 -23.24
N SER A 482 -5.16 -12.66 -23.93
CA SER A 482 -5.68 -11.30 -23.79
C SER A 482 -6.25 -10.81 -25.11
N THR A 483 -7.41 -10.16 -25.07
CA THR A 483 -8.07 -9.61 -26.23
C THR A 483 -8.59 -8.22 -25.92
N SER A 484 -8.29 -7.24 -26.79
CA SER A 484 -8.89 -5.92 -26.71
C SER A 484 -9.35 -5.44 -28.08
N TYR A 485 -10.54 -4.87 -28.15
CA TYR A 485 -11.14 -4.36 -29.36
C TYR A 485 -11.50 -2.88 -29.22
N SER A 486 -10.77 -2.03 -29.93
CA SER A 486 -11.06 -0.60 -30.03
C SER A 486 -12.14 -0.36 -31.07
N ILE A 487 -13.41 -0.21 -30.65
CA ILE A 487 -14.53 0.11 -31.52
C ILE A 487 -14.24 1.45 -32.23
N ASN A 488 -13.85 2.45 -31.43
CA ASN A 488 -13.39 3.77 -31.86
C ASN A 488 -12.57 4.42 -30.75
N SER A 489 -12.16 5.69 -30.92
CA SER A 489 -11.35 6.42 -29.91
C SER A 489 -12.06 6.72 -28.59
N LYS A 490 -13.33 6.36 -28.42
CA LYS A 490 -14.14 6.57 -27.21
C LYS A 490 -14.60 5.29 -26.57
N ASN A 491 -14.67 4.19 -27.32
CA ASN A 491 -15.27 2.94 -26.91
C ASN A 491 -14.30 1.80 -27.11
N SER A 492 -14.17 0.93 -26.13
CA SER A 492 -13.41 -0.32 -26.21
C SER A 492 -14.09 -1.45 -25.46
N LEU A 493 -13.83 -2.66 -25.92
CA LEU A 493 -14.16 -3.92 -25.25
C LEU A 493 -12.87 -4.67 -24.96
N TYR A 494 -12.84 -5.42 -23.88
CA TYR A 494 -11.80 -6.40 -23.62
C TYR A 494 -12.38 -7.70 -23.06
N ALA A 495 -11.65 -8.77 -23.30
CA ALA A 495 -11.93 -10.09 -22.72
C ALA A 495 -10.60 -10.80 -22.53
N ASN A 496 -10.33 -11.25 -21.31
CA ASN A 496 -9.07 -11.87 -20.94
C ASN A 496 -9.32 -13.13 -20.13
N TRP A 497 -8.44 -14.09 -20.30
CA TRP A 497 -8.31 -15.24 -19.42
C TRP A 497 -6.85 -15.42 -19.07
N SER A 498 -6.56 -15.63 -17.80
CA SER A 498 -5.21 -15.92 -17.32
C SER A 498 -5.23 -16.97 -16.23
N MET A 499 -4.14 -17.74 -16.17
CA MET A 499 -3.84 -18.63 -15.06
C MET A 499 -2.63 -18.10 -14.30
N GLY A 500 -2.83 -17.83 -13.02
CA GLY A 500 -1.80 -17.40 -12.08
C GLY A 500 -1.45 -18.48 -11.07
N THR A 501 -0.51 -18.16 -10.22
CA THR A 501 -0.11 -18.98 -9.06
C THR A 501 -0.07 -18.12 -7.81
N SER A 502 -0.52 -18.67 -6.68
CA SER A 502 -0.28 -18.12 -5.35
C SER A 502 0.49 -19.17 -4.55
N VAL A 503 1.67 -18.78 -4.13
CA VAL A 503 2.57 -19.66 -3.37
C VAL A 503 2.36 -19.36 -1.89
N PRO A 504 2.10 -20.37 -1.03
CA PRO A 504 2.04 -20.17 0.40
C PRO A 504 3.34 -19.53 0.92
N THR A 505 3.22 -18.57 1.82
CA THR A 505 4.37 -17.90 2.42
C THR A 505 5.17 -18.82 3.34
N MET A 506 6.45 -18.48 3.60
CA MET A 506 7.37 -19.35 4.38
C MET A 506 6.85 -19.65 5.80
N ASP A 507 6.10 -18.74 6.39
CA ASP A 507 5.48 -18.93 7.71
C ASP A 507 4.37 -19.98 7.72
N LEU A 508 3.69 -20.20 6.58
CA LEU A 508 2.67 -21.24 6.43
C LEU A 508 3.30 -22.63 6.26
N TYR A 509 4.49 -22.73 5.67
CA TYR A 509 5.26 -23.96 5.57
C TYR A 509 6.03 -24.30 6.85
N ASN A 510 6.18 -23.35 7.76
CA ASN A 510 6.96 -23.50 8.98
C ASN A 510 6.37 -24.58 9.89
N ASN A 511 7.04 -25.72 10.02
CA ASN A 511 6.58 -26.85 10.81
C ASN A 511 6.97 -26.79 12.30
N THR A 512 7.56 -25.68 12.76
CA THR A 512 7.83 -25.51 14.20
C THR A 512 6.51 -25.34 14.97
N GLU A 513 6.41 -26.00 16.11
CA GLU A 513 5.28 -25.84 17.00
C GLU A 513 5.47 -24.61 17.89
N GLN A 514 4.42 -23.81 18.00
CA GLN A 514 4.38 -22.67 18.91
C GLN A 514 3.11 -22.72 19.75
N ARG A 515 3.26 -22.62 21.06
CA ARG A 515 2.11 -22.57 21.96
C ARG A 515 1.43 -21.20 21.90
N VAL A 516 0.13 -21.20 21.68
CA VAL A 516 -0.68 -19.96 21.61
C VAL A 516 -1.26 -19.64 23.01
N ASN A 517 -1.82 -20.63 23.66
CA ASN A 517 -2.34 -20.61 25.03
C ASN A 517 -2.24 -22.00 25.64
N GLN A 518 -2.90 -22.25 26.74
CA GLN A 518 -2.78 -23.52 27.49
C GLN A 518 -3.27 -24.76 26.71
N TYR A 519 -4.22 -24.56 25.79
CA TYR A 519 -4.92 -25.64 25.08
C TYR A 519 -4.81 -25.50 23.55
N THR A 520 -4.02 -24.55 23.05
CA THR A 520 -3.84 -24.34 21.60
C THR A 520 -2.37 -24.24 21.24
N ILE A 521 -1.96 -25.00 20.23
CA ILE A 521 -0.69 -24.87 19.53
C ILE A 521 -0.92 -24.44 18.09
N LYS A 522 0.05 -23.76 17.51
CA LYS A 522 0.09 -23.40 16.10
C LYS A 522 1.31 -24.01 15.43
N ARG A 523 1.12 -24.62 14.27
CA ARG A 523 2.20 -25.10 13.40
C ARG A 523 1.81 -24.94 11.93
N GLY A 524 2.76 -24.63 11.07
CA GLY A 524 2.55 -24.62 9.64
C GLY A 524 2.43 -26.01 9.03
N ASN A 525 2.19 -26.09 7.72
CA ASN A 525 2.08 -27.33 6.99
C ASN A 525 3.05 -27.38 5.82
N PRO A 526 4.10 -28.21 5.87
CA PRO A 526 5.08 -28.34 4.77
C PRO A 526 4.50 -28.91 3.48
N ASN A 527 3.31 -29.51 3.53
CA ASN A 527 2.67 -30.19 2.41
C ASN A 527 1.63 -29.32 1.66
N LEU A 528 1.63 -28.01 1.89
CA LEU A 528 0.75 -27.11 1.18
C LEU A 528 1.04 -27.09 -0.32
N GLU A 529 -0.02 -27.02 -1.14
CA GLU A 529 0.06 -26.94 -2.59
C GLU A 529 0.15 -25.48 -3.06
N ILE A 530 0.63 -25.27 -4.29
CA ILE A 530 0.53 -23.98 -4.98
C ILE A 530 -0.92 -23.78 -5.40
N GLU A 531 -1.52 -22.68 -4.98
CA GLU A 531 -2.87 -22.33 -5.42
C GLU A 531 -2.88 -22.01 -6.92
N LYS A 532 -3.83 -22.60 -7.65
CA LYS A 532 -4.07 -22.35 -9.07
C LYS A 532 -5.13 -21.28 -9.21
N LEU A 533 -4.73 -20.13 -9.71
CA LEU A 533 -5.60 -18.98 -9.84
C LEU A 533 -6.07 -18.85 -11.29
N HIS A 534 -7.38 -18.86 -11.52
CA HIS A 534 -7.98 -18.60 -12.82
C HIS A 534 -8.72 -17.27 -12.77
N PHE A 535 -8.46 -16.41 -13.75
CA PHE A 535 -9.12 -15.13 -13.91
C PHE A 535 -9.78 -15.06 -15.28
N VAL A 536 -11.04 -14.68 -15.31
CA VAL A 536 -11.77 -14.33 -16.53
C VAL A 536 -12.33 -12.93 -16.32
N ASP A 537 -11.98 -12.01 -17.20
CA ASP A 537 -12.40 -10.63 -17.11
C ASP A 537 -12.95 -10.18 -18.45
N ILE A 538 -14.10 -9.52 -18.40
CA ILE A 538 -14.72 -8.87 -19.54
C ILE A 538 -15.09 -7.45 -19.19
N GLY A 539 -14.99 -6.54 -20.14
CA GLY A 539 -15.39 -5.19 -19.85
C GLY A 539 -15.60 -4.32 -21.08
N TYR A 540 -16.36 -3.26 -20.83
CA TYR A 540 -16.63 -2.19 -21.76
C TYR A 540 -16.24 -0.87 -21.14
N SER A 541 -15.52 -0.03 -21.86
CA SER A 541 -15.12 1.31 -21.44
C SER A 541 -15.61 2.35 -22.46
N LEU A 542 -16.18 3.46 -21.92
CA LEU A 542 -16.59 4.63 -22.68
C LEU A 542 -15.93 5.86 -22.09
N ALA A 543 -15.13 6.57 -22.90
CA ALA A 543 -14.44 7.81 -22.54
C ALA A 543 -14.98 9.00 -23.36
N LEU A 544 -15.83 9.81 -22.76
CA LEU A 544 -16.33 11.06 -23.33
C LEU A 544 -15.58 12.26 -22.72
N LYS A 545 -15.86 13.47 -23.18
CA LYS A 545 -15.22 14.70 -22.69
C LYS A 545 -15.38 14.89 -21.18
N ASN A 546 -16.56 14.62 -20.65
CA ASN A 546 -16.92 14.86 -19.25
C ASN A 546 -17.40 13.62 -18.51
N VAL A 547 -17.50 12.46 -19.16
CA VAL A 547 -18.00 11.22 -18.59
C VAL A 547 -17.09 10.08 -18.96
N ASN A 548 -16.65 9.33 -17.98
CA ASN A 548 -15.99 8.04 -18.14
C ASN A 548 -16.89 6.96 -17.52
N LEU A 549 -17.24 5.94 -18.29
CA LEU A 549 -18.06 4.81 -17.84
C LEU A 549 -17.26 3.52 -18.06
N SER A 550 -17.31 2.63 -17.09
CA SER A 550 -16.83 1.25 -17.19
C SER A 550 -17.94 0.29 -16.77
N LEU A 551 -18.22 -0.72 -17.60
CA LEU A 551 -19.00 -1.89 -17.22
C LEU A 551 -18.04 -3.07 -17.18
N PHE A 552 -18.16 -3.94 -16.20
CA PHE A 552 -17.22 -5.05 -16.00
C PHE A 552 -17.88 -6.29 -15.41
N GLY A 553 -17.31 -7.43 -15.73
CA GLY A 553 -17.63 -8.72 -15.13
C GLY A 553 -16.35 -9.53 -14.98
N ASP A 554 -16.06 -9.93 -13.74
CA ASP A 554 -14.85 -10.66 -13.38
C ASP A 554 -15.24 -11.97 -12.71
N TYR A 555 -14.60 -13.08 -13.10
CA TYR A 555 -14.76 -14.37 -12.46
C TYR A 555 -13.39 -14.91 -12.07
N PHE A 556 -13.23 -15.22 -10.81
CA PHE A 556 -11.99 -15.68 -10.20
C PHE A 556 -12.19 -17.03 -9.52
N ILE A 557 -11.22 -17.93 -9.70
CA ILE A 557 -11.14 -19.19 -8.98
C ILE A 557 -9.76 -19.31 -8.37
N ALA A 558 -9.68 -19.56 -7.06
CA ALA A 558 -8.49 -20.05 -6.39
C ALA A 558 -8.71 -21.52 -6.03
N ALA A 559 -8.13 -22.43 -6.81
CA ALA A 559 -8.17 -23.87 -6.56
C ALA A 559 -6.95 -24.30 -5.74
N ASP A 560 -7.06 -25.41 -5.02
CA ASP A 560 -6.09 -25.86 -4.00
C ASP A 560 -5.86 -24.78 -2.93
N LEU A 561 -6.97 -24.13 -2.53
CA LEU A 561 -6.96 -22.95 -1.67
C LEU A 561 -6.29 -23.25 -0.33
N THR A 562 -5.27 -22.45 0.03
CA THR A 562 -4.67 -22.47 1.36
C THR A 562 -5.60 -21.79 2.35
N LYS A 563 -5.98 -22.51 3.38
CA LYS A 563 -6.93 -22.06 4.40
C LYS A 563 -6.56 -22.57 5.79
N ASP A 564 -7.01 -21.84 6.81
CA ASP A 564 -6.87 -22.29 8.18
C ASP A 564 -7.59 -23.62 8.40
N PHE A 565 -6.95 -24.49 9.14
CA PHE A 565 -7.49 -25.79 9.53
C PHE A 565 -7.26 -26.03 11.02
N TYR A 566 -8.28 -26.54 11.69
CA TYR A 566 -8.25 -26.81 13.11
C TYR A 566 -8.57 -28.27 13.35
N THR A 567 -7.73 -28.92 14.15
CA THR A 567 -7.90 -30.32 14.57
C THR A 567 -7.52 -30.47 16.03
N THR A 568 -7.86 -31.60 16.65
CA THR A 568 -7.55 -31.89 18.05
C THR A 568 -6.52 -33.03 18.15
N GLU A 569 -5.56 -32.87 19.05
CA GLU A 569 -4.61 -33.90 19.48
C GLU A 569 -4.78 -34.05 20.99
N GLY A 570 -5.67 -34.97 21.41
CA GLY A 570 -6.15 -35.09 22.78
C GLY A 570 -6.87 -33.81 23.26
N GLU A 571 -6.39 -33.21 24.35
CA GLU A 571 -6.92 -31.95 24.88
C GLU A 571 -6.24 -30.70 24.28
N THR A 572 -5.52 -30.86 23.20
CA THR A 572 -4.83 -29.74 22.52
C THR A 572 -5.48 -29.44 21.16
N MET A 573 -5.89 -28.20 20.96
CA MET A 573 -6.29 -27.69 19.65
C MET A 573 -5.06 -27.38 18.83
N VAL A 574 -4.97 -27.94 17.63
CA VAL A 574 -3.91 -27.67 16.67
C VAL A 574 -4.45 -26.72 15.60
N SER A 575 -3.96 -25.49 15.59
CA SER A 575 -4.17 -24.53 14.51
C SER A 575 -3.09 -24.70 13.44
N THR A 576 -3.49 -25.06 12.24
CA THR A 576 -2.60 -25.32 11.10
C THR A 576 -3.23 -24.84 9.79
N TYR A 577 -2.70 -25.29 8.67
CA TYR A 577 -3.16 -24.92 7.33
C TYR A 577 -3.36 -26.15 6.46
N MET A 578 -4.25 -26.06 5.47
CA MET A 578 -4.46 -27.09 4.47
C MET A 578 -4.69 -26.48 3.10
N SER A 579 -4.31 -27.20 2.06
CA SER A 579 -4.69 -26.91 0.67
C SER A 579 -5.86 -27.79 0.30
N ASP A 580 -7.06 -27.19 0.10
CA ASP A 580 -8.29 -27.96 -0.18
C ASP A 580 -9.36 -27.08 -0.83
N GLY A 581 -10.10 -27.70 -1.78
CA GLY A 581 -11.24 -27.08 -2.41
C GLY A 581 -10.90 -25.85 -3.25
N ALA A 582 -11.87 -24.96 -3.41
CA ALA A 582 -11.71 -23.76 -4.18
C ALA A 582 -12.54 -22.59 -3.64
N LEU A 583 -12.05 -21.37 -3.80
CA LEU A 583 -12.82 -20.15 -3.66
C LEU A 583 -13.18 -19.62 -5.05
N HIS A 584 -14.47 -19.60 -5.34
CA HIS A 584 -15.03 -18.96 -6.51
C HIS A 584 -15.48 -17.54 -6.15
N SER A 585 -15.17 -16.55 -6.96
CA SER A 585 -15.64 -15.16 -6.78
C SER A 585 -16.14 -14.61 -8.11
N CYS A 586 -17.36 -14.10 -8.13
CA CYS A 586 -17.95 -13.43 -9.29
C CYS A 586 -18.23 -11.98 -8.92
N ILE A 587 -17.78 -11.04 -9.75
CA ILE A 587 -18.07 -9.62 -9.61
C ILE A 587 -18.68 -9.13 -10.92
N ALA A 588 -19.77 -8.38 -10.85
CA ALA A 588 -20.36 -7.71 -12.00
C ALA A 588 -20.81 -6.31 -11.59
N GLY A 589 -20.51 -5.30 -12.41
CA GLY A 589 -20.83 -3.95 -12.01
C GLY A 589 -20.58 -2.88 -13.04
N GLY A 590 -20.80 -1.64 -12.61
CA GLY A 590 -20.53 -0.45 -13.38
C GLY A 590 -19.96 0.66 -12.51
N ALA A 591 -19.06 1.46 -13.09
CA ALA A 591 -18.46 2.62 -12.49
C ALA A 591 -18.57 3.82 -13.43
N VAL A 592 -18.88 4.99 -12.91
CA VAL A 592 -18.97 6.25 -13.65
C VAL A 592 -18.19 7.35 -12.95
N ALA A 593 -17.46 8.14 -13.72
CA ALA A 593 -16.89 9.40 -13.28
C ALA A 593 -17.43 10.53 -14.18
N TRP A 594 -18.02 11.56 -13.56
CA TRP A 594 -18.71 12.63 -14.26
C TRP A 594 -18.19 14.00 -13.79
N SER A 595 -17.78 14.83 -14.75
CA SER A 595 -17.29 16.18 -14.52
C SER A 595 -18.36 17.19 -14.93
N LEU A 596 -18.76 18.04 -14.01
CA LEU A 596 -19.80 19.07 -14.12
C LEU A 596 -19.22 20.47 -13.90
N LEU A 597 -20.00 21.51 -14.17
CA LEU A 597 -19.68 22.91 -13.88
C LEU A 597 -18.27 23.29 -14.40
N ASN A 598 -18.00 23.06 -15.68
CA ASN A 598 -16.67 23.26 -16.27
C ASN A 598 -15.57 22.55 -15.47
N ARG A 599 -15.86 21.30 -15.05
CA ARG A 599 -14.95 20.43 -14.25
C ARG A 599 -14.63 20.98 -12.85
N SER A 600 -15.41 21.96 -12.34
CA SER A 600 -15.30 22.37 -10.94
C SER A 600 -15.92 21.37 -9.99
N LEU A 601 -16.94 20.64 -10.43
CA LEU A 601 -17.56 19.56 -9.66
C LEU A 601 -17.32 18.23 -10.37
N GLN A 602 -16.75 17.29 -9.64
CA GLN A 602 -16.53 15.92 -10.10
C GLN A 602 -17.29 14.97 -9.19
N LEU A 603 -18.02 14.05 -9.80
CA LEU A 603 -18.77 13.00 -9.14
C LEU A 603 -18.25 11.64 -9.64
N SER A 604 -18.10 10.67 -8.77
CA SER A 604 -17.81 9.29 -9.12
C SER A 604 -18.72 8.37 -8.33
N GLY A 605 -19.25 7.35 -9.00
CA GLY A 605 -20.07 6.31 -8.39
C GLY A 605 -19.70 4.95 -8.96
N GLN A 606 -19.76 3.93 -8.10
CA GLN A 606 -19.59 2.53 -8.48
C GLN A 606 -20.66 1.71 -7.79
N LEU A 607 -21.27 0.80 -8.54
CA LEU A 607 -22.20 -0.20 -8.04
C LEU A 607 -21.78 -1.55 -8.58
N MET A 608 -21.65 -2.55 -7.70
CA MET A 608 -21.28 -3.90 -8.10
C MET A 608 -21.91 -4.96 -7.21
N TYR A 609 -22.22 -6.08 -7.83
CA TYR A 609 -22.54 -7.34 -7.17
C TYR A 609 -21.24 -8.12 -6.95
N LYS A 610 -21.05 -8.71 -5.77
CA LYS A 610 -19.97 -9.64 -5.43
C LYS A 610 -20.58 -10.91 -4.84
N GLY A 611 -20.43 -12.03 -5.56
CA GLY A 611 -20.79 -13.37 -5.10
C GLY A 611 -19.53 -14.20 -4.84
N GLN A 612 -19.46 -14.89 -3.70
CA GLN A 612 -18.35 -15.78 -3.33
C GLN A 612 -18.89 -17.15 -2.90
N ARG A 613 -18.21 -18.22 -3.32
CA ARG A 613 -18.50 -19.58 -2.92
C ARG A 613 -17.21 -20.31 -2.58
N LEU A 614 -17.12 -20.78 -1.36
CA LEU A 614 -16.07 -21.66 -0.87
C LEU A 614 -16.53 -23.11 -0.99
N THR A 615 -15.65 -24.01 -1.44
CA THR A 615 -15.87 -25.46 -1.55
C THR A 615 -14.79 -26.24 -0.80
N GLY A 616 -14.94 -27.55 -0.69
CA GLY A 616 -14.01 -28.45 0.01
C GLY A 616 -14.53 -28.84 1.40
N VAL A 617 -13.62 -29.15 2.32
CA VAL A 617 -13.95 -29.54 3.71
C VAL A 617 -14.80 -28.47 4.40
N TYR A 618 -14.51 -27.19 4.11
CA TYR A 618 -15.36 -26.07 4.53
C TYR A 618 -16.12 -25.54 3.31
N SER A 619 -17.43 -25.34 3.47
CA SER A 619 -18.26 -24.78 2.41
C SER A 619 -19.04 -23.58 2.92
N ALA A 620 -19.04 -22.49 2.14
CA ALA A 620 -19.70 -21.25 2.50
C ALA A 620 -20.09 -20.48 1.23
N HIS A 621 -21.01 -19.54 1.36
CA HIS A 621 -21.34 -18.60 0.29
C HIS A 621 -21.57 -17.19 0.85
N ASN A 622 -21.35 -16.18 0.02
CA ASN A 622 -21.55 -14.79 0.35
C ASN A 622 -21.96 -13.99 -0.88
N ASP A 623 -23.11 -13.32 -0.82
CA ASP A 623 -23.65 -12.48 -1.88
C ASP A 623 -23.90 -11.09 -1.37
N ARG A 624 -23.34 -10.06 -2.02
CA ARG A 624 -23.44 -8.68 -1.59
C ARG A 624 -23.52 -7.71 -2.76
N MET A 625 -24.32 -6.66 -2.56
CA MET A 625 -24.24 -5.43 -3.34
C MET A 625 -23.34 -4.45 -2.65
N LEU A 626 -22.36 -3.91 -3.36
CA LEU A 626 -21.40 -2.93 -2.88
C LEU A 626 -21.54 -1.65 -3.70
N PHE A 627 -21.44 -0.51 -3.05
CA PHE A 627 -21.44 0.77 -3.74
C PHE A 627 -20.50 1.76 -3.09
N SER A 628 -19.97 2.67 -3.90
CA SER A 628 -19.20 3.81 -3.45
C SER A 628 -19.61 5.07 -4.18
N LEU A 629 -19.50 6.21 -3.47
CA LEU A 629 -19.75 7.53 -4.00
C LEU A 629 -18.61 8.45 -3.60
N SER A 630 -18.16 9.31 -4.51
CA SER A 630 -17.13 10.29 -4.24
C SER A 630 -17.45 11.60 -4.96
N THR A 631 -17.12 12.73 -4.34
CA THR A 631 -17.26 14.04 -4.95
C THR A 631 -16.05 14.92 -4.62
N ASN A 632 -15.60 15.70 -5.61
CA ASN A 632 -14.62 16.77 -5.43
C ASN A 632 -15.24 18.08 -5.96
N TYR A 633 -15.20 19.13 -5.15
CA TYR A 633 -15.61 20.46 -5.55
C TYR A 633 -14.44 21.44 -5.43
N TYR A 634 -14.00 21.96 -6.57
CA TYR A 634 -12.85 22.87 -6.69
C TYR A 634 -13.29 24.32 -6.70
N ILE A 635 -12.88 25.12 -5.71
CA ILE A 635 -13.21 26.54 -5.54
C ILE A 635 -11.90 27.33 -5.43
N LYS A 636 -11.41 27.92 -6.53
CA LYS A 636 -10.11 28.61 -6.56
C LYS A 636 -9.00 27.68 -6.03
N ASN A 637 -8.36 28.07 -4.93
CA ASN A 637 -7.29 27.30 -4.27
C ASN A 637 -7.80 26.29 -3.24
N PHE A 638 -9.10 26.15 -3.06
CA PHE A 638 -9.71 25.21 -2.13
C PHE A 638 -10.32 24.02 -2.86
N THR A 639 -10.30 22.87 -2.23
CA THR A 639 -11.00 21.66 -2.69
C THR A 639 -11.75 21.04 -1.51
N LEU A 640 -13.04 20.80 -1.72
CA LEU A 640 -13.87 20.04 -0.79
C LEU A 640 -14.09 18.64 -1.36
N THR A 641 -13.87 17.63 -0.54
CA THR A 641 -14.08 16.22 -0.92
C THR A 641 -15.03 15.57 0.07
N ALA A 642 -15.95 14.76 -0.43
CA ALA A 642 -16.74 13.82 0.36
C ALA A 642 -16.67 12.44 -0.29
N MET A 643 -16.62 11.39 0.54
CA MET A 643 -16.53 10.01 0.07
C MET A 643 -17.29 9.07 0.99
N TYR A 644 -17.95 8.08 0.38
CA TYR A 644 -18.69 7.03 1.07
C TYR A 644 -18.42 5.67 0.42
N TYR A 645 -18.18 4.67 1.24
CA TYR A 645 -18.12 3.24 0.88
C TYR A 645 -19.16 2.48 1.69
N SER A 646 -19.92 1.61 1.03
CA SER A 646 -20.87 0.74 1.71
C SER A 646 -20.16 -0.27 2.61
N LYS A 647 -20.89 -0.81 3.58
CA LYS A 647 -20.47 -1.96 4.38
C LYS A 647 -20.01 -3.10 3.46
N MET A 648 -18.89 -3.73 3.80
CA MET A 648 -18.33 -4.86 3.08
C MET A 648 -18.31 -6.09 3.97
N SER A 649 -18.71 -7.24 3.40
CA SER A 649 -18.53 -8.56 3.97
C SER A 649 -17.91 -9.45 2.91
N GLU A 650 -16.86 -10.17 3.24
CA GLU A 650 -16.16 -11.06 2.32
C GLU A 650 -15.63 -12.32 2.99
N LEU A 651 -15.53 -13.40 2.21
CA LEU A 651 -14.77 -14.59 2.53
C LEU A 651 -13.32 -14.39 2.14
N SER A 652 -12.41 -14.59 3.09
CA SER A 652 -10.96 -14.61 2.89
C SER A 652 -10.42 -15.96 3.41
N GLY A 653 -10.02 -16.85 2.50
CA GLY A 653 -9.81 -18.25 2.87
C GLY A 653 -11.09 -18.87 3.41
N SER A 654 -11.05 -19.40 4.62
CA SER A 654 -12.20 -19.95 5.35
C SER A 654 -12.84 -18.99 6.36
N GLN A 655 -12.35 -17.74 6.42
CA GLN A 655 -12.80 -16.75 7.39
C GLN A 655 -13.73 -15.72 6.74
N TRP A 656 -14.73 -15.32 7.48
CA TRP A 656 -15.59 -14.19 7.15
C TRP A 656 -15.05 -12.92 7.76
N ASN A 657 -14.98 -11.86 6.97
CA ASN A 657 -14.56 -10.54 7.41
C ASN A 657 -15.63 -9.51 7.10
N GLU A 658 -16.06 -8.76 8.09
CA GLU A 658 -17.03 -7.68 7.94
C GLU A 658 -16.39 -6.35 8.34
N THR A 659 -16.45 -5.38 7.40
CA THR A 659 -15.99 -4.01 7.60
C THR A 659 -17.20 -3.08 7.46
N PRO A 660 -17.49 -2.23 8.45
CA PRO A 660 -18.57 -1.25 8.38
C PRO A 660 -18.40 -0.26 7.23
N ALA A 661 -19.48 0.45 6.90
CA ALA A 661 -19.43 1.57 5.96
C ALA A 661 -18.37 2.59 6.37
N GLN A 662 -17.73 3.20 5.39
CA GLN A 662 -16.70 4.21 5.62
C GLN A 662 -17.08 5.51 4.90
N TYR A 663 -16.86 6.62 5.54
CA TYR A 663 -17.05 7.94 4.94
C TYR A 663 -16.10 8.95 5.54
N TYR A 664 -15.72 9.92 4.72
CA TYR A 664 -14.89 11.03 5.17
C TYR A 664 -15.19 12.32 4.39
N PHE A 665 -14.81 13.43 4.99
CA PHE A 665 -14.86 14.77 4.42
C PHE A 665 -13.50 15.42 4.54
N THR A 666 -13.06 16.13 3.49
CA THR A 666 -11.82 16.91 3.53
C THR A 666 -12.02 18.30 2.97
N ALA A 667 -11.25 19.23 3.52
CA ALA A 667 -11.03 20.54 2.94
C ALA A 667 -9.53 20.75 2.76
N SER A 668 -9.08 20.99 1.52
CA SER A 668 -7.68 21.25 1.23
C SER A 668 -7.50 22.63 0.60
N TRP A 669 -6.32 23.19 0.83
CA TRP A 669 -5.88 24.47 0.28
C TRP A 669 -4.47 24.36 -0.26
N HIS A 670 -4.20 25.01 -1.39
CA HIS A 670 -2.86 25.02 -2.00
C HIS A 670 -2.47 26.43 -2.45
N HIS A 671 -1.19 26.76 -2.30
CA HIS A 671 -0.63 28.02 -2.82
C HIS A 671 0.91 27.91 -2.98
N LYS A 672 1.44 28.18 -4.19
CA LYS A 672 2.90 28.26 -4.47
C LYS A 672 3.74 27.13 -3.85
N GLY A 673 3.34 25.88 -4.05
CA GLY A 673 4.06 24.71 -3.54
C GLY A 673 3.72 24.33 -2.09
N LEU A 674 2.98 25.16 -1.36
CA LEU A 674 2.41 24.81 -0.06
C LEU A 674 1.03 24.18 -0.25
N TYR A 675 0.80 23.08 0.44
CA TYR A 675 -0.48 22.37 0.53
C TYR A 675 -0.84 22.14 1.99
N ALA A 676 -2.09 22.33 2.34
CA ALA A 676 -2.66 22.00 3.65
C ALA A 676 -4.02 21.32 3.46
N GLU A 677 -4.25 20.23 4.17
CA GLU A 677 -5.52 19.49 4.18
C GLU A 677 -5.93 19.21 5.62
N ILE A 678 -7.17 19.53 5.94
CA ILE A 678 -7.86 19.04 7.13
C ILE A 678 -8.95 18.07 6.68
N GLY A 679 -9.08 16.96 7.36
CA GLY A 679 -10.11 15.99 7.10
C GLY A 679 -10.68 15.40 8.37
N CYS A 680 -11.85 14.79 8.25
CA CYS A 680 -12.47 14.02 9.31
C CYS A 680 -13.18 12.81 8.72
N GLN A 681 -13.19 11.71 9.48
CA GLN A 681 -13.87 10.48 9.13
C GLN A 681 -14.86 10.07 10.22
N ARG A 682 -15.97 9.46 9.80
CA ARG A 682 -16.97 8.81 10.67
C ARG A 682 -17.49 9.66 11.80
N ILE A 683 -17.68 10.95 11.56
CA ILE A 683 -18.11 11.92 12.56
C ILE A 683 -19.54 11.66 13.10
N PHE A 684 -20.32 10.78 12.46
CA PHE A 684 -21.66 10.42 12.87
C PHE A 684 -21.75 9.05 13.56
N ASP A 685 -20.62 8.28 13.62
CA ASP A 685 -20.59 6.97 14.23
C ASP A 685 -20.12 7.06 15.69
N LYS A 686 -20.75 6.29 16.58
CA LYS A 686 -20.30 6.15 17.97
C LYS A 686 -19.23 5.08 18.07
N ASP A 687 -19.43 3.94 17.39
CA ASP A 687 -18.56 2.78 17.43
C ASP A 687 -18.22 2.29 16.03
N TYR A 688 -17.00 1.90 15.83
CA TYR A 688 -16.56 1.20 14.62
C TYR A 688 -16.19 -0.23 14.98
N LYS A 689 -16.97 -1.18 14.49
CA LYS A 689 -16.87 -2.56 14.84
C LYS A 689 -16.59 -3.40 13.61
N LYS A 690 -15.36 -3.86 13.47
CA LYS A 690 -15.01 -4.93 12.52
C LYS A 690 -15.37 -6.28 13.16
N ARG A 691 -15.93 -7.18 12.36
CA ARG A 691 -16.27 -8.54 12.81
C ARG A 691 -15.54 -9.55 11.94
N GLN A 692 -15.05 -10.59 12.58
CA GLN A 692 -14.41 -11.73 11.95
C GLN A 692 -14.97 -13.00 12.58
N TRP A 693 -15.37 -13.96 11.75
CA TRP A 693 -15.84 -15.24 12.27
C TRP A 693 -15.43 -16.41 11.39
N PHE A 694 -15.37 -17.56 12.00
CA PHE A 694 -15.06 -18.85 11.43
C PHE A 694 -15.99 -19.87 12.11
N ASP A 695 -16.70 -20.68 11.33
CA ASP A 695 -17.75 -21.57 11.84
C ASP A 695 -17.68 -22.93 11.17
N PHE A 696 -16.63 -23.70 11.46
CA PHE A 696 -16.43 -25.01 10.88
C PHE A 696 -15.78 -26.01 11.86
N GLY A 697 -16.35 -27.23 11.92
CA GLY A 697 -15.72 -28.40 12.51
C GLY A 697 -15.47 -28.31 14.02
N THR A 698 -14.26 -28.67 14.43
CA THR A 698 -13.85 -28.81 15.84
C THR A 698 -13.62 -27.48 16.55
N TYR A 699 -13.56 -26.36 15.82
CA TYR A 699 -13.33 -25.03 16.37
C TYR A 699 -14.15 -24.01 15.61
N SER A 700 -14.78 -23.11 16.33
CA SER A 700 -15.41 -21.94 15.74
C SER A 700 -15.17 -20.69 16.59
N TYR A 701 -15.22 -19.52 15.96
CA TYR A 701 -15.13 -18.26 16.68
C TYR A 701 -15.92 -17.14 16.00
N ASP A 702 -16.34 -16.18 16.82
CA ASP A 702 -16.92 -14.90 16.40
C ASP A 702 -16.23 -13.80 17.21
N ARG A 703 -15.46 -12.96 16.55
CA ARG A 703 -14.67 -11.88 17.15
C ARG A 703 -15.07 -10.53 16.60
N ALA A 704 -15.15 -9.55 17.46
CA ALA A 704 -15.42 -8.18 17.12
C ALA A 704 -14.33 -7.27 17.67
N THR A 705 -13.62 -6.58 16.78
CA THR A 705 -12.69 -5.53 17.16
C THR A 705 -13.41 -4.19 17.14
N VAL A 706 -13.50 -3.56 18.30
CA VAL A 706 -14.15 -2.27 18.50
C VAL A 706 -13.07 -1.20 18.59
N TYR A 707 -13.21 -0.17 17.77
CA TYR A 707 -12.37 1.01 17.77
C TYR A 707 -13.18 2.17 18.36
N ASN A 708 -12.96 2.48 19.62
CA ASN A 708 -13.75 3.49 20.36
C ASN A 708 -13.41 4.94 19.96
N ASN A 709 -12.45 5.13 19.09
CA ASN A 709 -11.88 6.42 18.69
C ASN A 709 -12.05 6.72 17.19
N MET A 710 -13.11 6.23 16.59
CA MET A 710 -13.30 6.26 15.13
C MET A 710 -13.72 7.60 14.53
N CYS A 711 -14.24 8.51 15.34
CA CYS A 711 -14.37 9.89 14.92
C CYS A 711 -12.99 10.56 14.99
N SER A 712 -12.21 10.49 13.93
CA SER A 712 -10.89 11.09 13.87
C SER A 712 -10.80 12.21 12.86
N ALA A 713 -10.00 13.21 13.18
CA ALA A 713 -9.59 14.26 12.27
C ALA A 713 -8.10 14.15 11.95
N TRP A 714 -7.69 14.60 10.78
CA TRP A 714 -6.28 14.64 10.39
C TRP A 714 -5.89 16.00 9.80
N LEU A 715 -4.61 16.27 9.86
CA LEU A 715 -3.96 17.40 9.21
C LEU A 715 -2.82 16.86 8.35
N LYS A 716 -2.76 17.29 7.07
CA LYS A 716 -1.62 17.04 6.19
C LYS A 716 -1.06 18.38 5.74
N ILE A 717 0.25 18.55 5.78
CA ILE A 717 0.95 19.72 5.28
C ILE A 717 2.10 19.24 4.42
N SER A 718 2.29 19.85 3.25
CA SER A 718 3.48 19.63 2.45
C SER A 718 3.97 20.92 1.82
N TYR A 719 5.29 20.98 1.62
CA TYR A 719 5.93 22.09 0.91
C TYR A 719 6.93 21.54 -0.08
N SER A 720 6.79 21.95 -1.34
CA SER A 720 7.64 21.50 -2.43
C SER A 720 8.12 22.68 -3.26
N PHE A 721 9.43 22.84 -3.43
CA PHE A 721 10.00 23.86 -4.29
C PHE A 721 11.10 23.31 -5.20
N ASP A 722 11.24 23.92 -6.38
CA ASP A 722 12.29 23.62 -7.33
C ASP A 722 13.33 24.75 -7.34
N PHE A 723 14.58 24.39 -7.59
CA PHE A 723 15.68 25.35 -7.71
C PHE A 723 16.53 25.05 -8.96
N GLY A 724 17.27 26.06 -9.44
CA GLY A 724 18.08 25.97 -10.65
C GLY A 724 17.38 26.45 -11.91
N ARG A 725 18.15 26.55 -13.05
CA ARG A 725 17.68 27.16 -14.29
C ARG A 725 16.74 26.27 -15.11
N LYS A 726 16.86 24.97 -15.00
CA LYS A 726 15.98 24.00 -15.68
C LYS A 726 15.42 23.05 -14.62
N LYS A 727 14.19 22.66 -14.81
CA LYS A 727 13.51 21.72 -13.90
C LYS A 727 14.20 20.36 -13.91
N VAL A 728 14.19 19.71 -12.79
CA VAL A 728 14.84 18.42 -12.50
C VAL A 728 13.94 17.26 -12.91
N GLU A 729 14.53 16.26 -13.48
CA GLU A 729 13.87 14.96 -13.59
C GLU A 729 13.79 14.30 -12.19
N ARG A 730 12.59 13.93 -11.80
CA ARG A 730 12.37 13.29 -10.51
C ARG A 730 12.56 11.79 -10.62
N THR A 731 13.37 11.24 -9.71
CA THR A 731 13.53 9.81 -9.53
C THR A 731 12.87 9.41 -8.22
N GLU A 732 12.05 8.39 -8.25
CA GLU A 732 11.33 7.91 -7.06
C GLU A 732 12.11 6.83 -6.32
N LEU A 733 11.94 6.80 -5.01
CA LEU A 733 12.66 5.91 -4.12
C LEU A 733 11.69 4.96 -3.41
N GLU A 734 11.96 3.67 -3.51
CA GLU A 734 11.26 2.62 -2.78
C GLU A 734 12.05 2.23 -1.53
N VAL A 735 11.37 1.98 -0.44
CA VAL A 735 11.94 1.39 0.77
C VAL A 735 11.10 0.18 1.15
N ASP A 736 11.67 -1.00 1.03
CA ASP A 736 11.07 -2.19 1.59
C ASP A 736 11.11 -2.10 3.12
N ARG A 737 9.96 -2.24 3.77
CA ARG A 737 9.84 -2.24 5.23
C ARG A 737 10.19 -3.59 5.84
N GLY A 738 10.61 -4.54 5.01
CA GLY A 738 10.98 -5.89 5.40
C GLY A 738 9.75 -6.79 5.60
N SER A 739 9.82 -7.95 5.04
CA SER A 739 8.94 -9.06 5.36
C SER A 739 9.69 -10.05 6.25
N SER A 740 8.96 -10.78 7.08
CA SER A 740 9.51 -11.79 7.99
C SER A 740 8.90 -13.15 7.67
N GLY A 741 9.69 -14.21 7.75
CA GLY A 741 9.23 -15.60 7.75
C GLY A 741 8.87 -16.13 9.14
N ILE A 742 8.89 -15.25 10.16
CA ILE A 742 8.51 -15.63 11.53
C ILE A 742 7.02 -15.91 11.58
N MET A 743 6.65 -17.08 12.10
CA MET A 743 5.27 -17.39 12.45
C MET A 743 4.84 -16.50 13.61
N LYS A 744 3.91 -15.57 13.35
CA LYS A 744 3.27 -14.75 14.37
C LYS A 744 2.02 -15.46 14.87
N MET A 745 1.81 -15.41 16.17
CA MET A 745 0.71 -16.08 16.85
C MET A 745 -0.37 -15.09 17.22
#